data_fd38a059c36e29aa92dead9bc8f068cc
#
_entry.id   fd38a059c36e29aa92dead9bc8f068cc
#
_cell.length_a   1.000
_cell.length_b   1.000
_cell.length_c   1.000
_cell.angle_alpha   90.00
_cell.angle_beta   90.00
_cell.angle_gamma   90.00
#
_symmetry.space_group_name_H-M   'P 1'
#
loop_
_entity.id
_entity.type
_entity.pdbx_description
1 polymer ?
#
loop_
_entity_poly.entity_id
_entity_poly.type
_entity_poly.pdbx_seq_one_letter_code
_entity_poly.pdbx_strand_id
1 'polypeptide(L)'
;MESTKGRRSLSTGRVVFIVIAAAAPMAAMVGNVPIGLMYGNGAALPVAFVIALAVLLCFSVGYAQMSRRVVNSGAFYTYVARALGKPLGVGAAYVALTAYTAMAIGLAGGFGYFMEQLVIGAGGPSIPWYVFTGVGIAIVGILGFRSVDLSSKVLGILMVAEFAILAIFAALVVGKKQISAFPLESFSGTEIASGPIGIALIIAFTSFIGFESAALYGEETKDPERSIPRATYIAVLTVGVFYVFISWVIVGSAGVENIKANAAASGGEFVLDLINQYGGEAVYSVAAVLLCTSVLASYSALHNAASRYLFALGRESIMPQVFGKYHPEFFSPHVASIAVTSVTTLIASGFALSGVDPYKAFAASFIGMGTLGIVALQAAASLSVVAFFRKRRDGQLWQTVIAPTIGFVGLTSAFFLAATNYEILTGTNNQAVNLAPYALLVVGFVGVLKGIHLRRNNPAVYARLASSQLRGRKRSAQTHPAIDYSRTYCLVGAGPAGLVMARALIHEGVNFEWYERHSDVGGIWDIDNPGSPMYESAHFISSKYTSGFIGFPMPSSYPDYPTWRQIRDYIRDFAKSFGLSSKVKFNTSVNRATPISNDRWEVELSTGEVREFDGLLIATGTNWHPSIPKFAGEKEFTGTISHSVNFRESSDLKEKRVLVIGAGNSGVDIACDAARNAQIAYMSVRRGYRYIPKHIFGLPTDALLSGLVDPPKGVAIGGDANKLIDTLTGDLTRLGLPAPDHDVLTSHPIMNTQVLHHLAHGDLIAKPDVSRITKTGVEFVDGSHEELDHIILATGYNYSVPFLDDSAVTWTNGRPDLYLRLFSRQAPSLYFIGFAEFADAAYKRFEDMAQMIIMDIRMRETGNHFEEWSQMKKLDTPDLSGGHEYVESNRHTNYIDVTTYREYLSHLVDYFEFTTVDETTYRDLEQGVKG
;
A
#
# COMPACT_ATOMS: atom_id res chain seq x y z
N MET A 1 4.50 -5.68 -8.62
CA MET A 1 5.53 -5.58 -7.56
C MET A 1 6.43 -4.34 -7.68
N GLU A 2 6.46 -3.63 -8.77
CA GLU A 2 7.18 -2.33 -8.90
C GLU A 2 6.59 -1.23 -8.01
N SER A 3 5.30 -1.27 -7.68
CA SER A 3 4.67 -0.24 -6.86
C SER A 3 5.14 -0.18 -5.40
N THR A 4 5.70 -1.25 -4.87
CA THR A 4 6.12 -1.30 -3.45
C THR A 4 7.56 -0.87 -3.21
N LYS A 5 8.46 -0.97 -4.19
CA LYS A 5 9.84 -0.49 -4.02
C LYS A 5 9.98 1.02 -4.24
N GLY A 6 9.20 1.61 -5.13
CA GLY A 6 9.08 3.08 -5.26
C GLY A 6 8.42 3.72 -4.03
N ARG A 7 7.50 3.02 -3.35
CA ARG A 7 6.78 3.50 -2.17
C ARG A 7 7.59 3.53 -0.87
N ARG A 8 8.65 2.73 -0.71
CA ARG A 8 9.46 2.68 0.53
C ARG A 8 10.87 3.20 0.33
N SER A 9 10.98 4.43 -0.16
CA SER A 9 12.26 5.08 -0.42
C SER A 9 12.74 5.95 0.75
N LEU A 10 11.85 6.35 1.68
CA LEU A 10 12.16 7.30 2.72
C LEU A 10 12.95 6.67 3.88
N SER A 11 14.17 7.16 4.10
CA SER A 11 14.94 6.84 5.31
C SER A 11 14.43 7.65 6.50
N THR A 12 14.76 7.22 7.74
CA THR A 12 14.41 7.96 8.97
C THR A 12 14.84 9.42 8.90
N GLY A 13 16.06 9.71 8.44
CA GLY A 13 16.55 11.09 8.29
C GLY A 13 15.71 11.94 7.33
N ARG A 14 15.29 11.38 6.19
CA ARG A 14 14.40 12.09 5.26
C ARG A 14 13.03 12.38 5.86
N VAL A 15 12.46 11.44 6.62
CA VAL A 15 11.19 11.67 7.33
C VAL A 15 11.35 12.79 8.37
N VAL A 16 12.44 12.79 9.16
CA VAL A 16 12.75 13.87 10.12
C VAL A 16 12.81 15.22 9.40
N PHE A 17 13.52 15.32 8.28
CA PHE A 17 13.64 16.57 7.52
C PHE A 17 12.30 17.06 6.99
N ILE A 18 11.47 16.18 6.41
CA ILE A 18 10.15 16.55 5.89
C ILE A 18 9.25 17.06 7.04
N VAL A 19 9.29 16.40 8.17
CA VAL A 19 8.46 16.71 9.35
C VAL A 19 8.87 18.04 9.98
N ILE A 20 10.17 18.30 10.14
CA ILE A 20 10.66 19.58 10.67
C ILE A 20 10.40 20.71 9.67
N ALA A 21 10.56 20.49 8.36
CA ALA A 21 10.23 21.46 7.33
C ALA A 21 8.72 21.81 7.34
N ALA A 22 7.85 20.85 7.66
CA ALA A 22 6.41 21.11 7.83
C ALA A 22 6.11 22.04 9.02
N ALA A 23 6.89 21.96 10.09
CA ALA A 23 6.80 22.87 11.26
C ALA A 23 7.32 24.28 10.97
N ALA A 24 8.08 24.49 9.86
CA ALA A 24 8.52 25.77 9.34
C ALA A 24 9.10 26.72 10.42
N PRO A 25 10.32 26.47 10.94
CA PRO A 25 10.85 27.20 12.09
C PRO A 25 10.90 28.72 11.91
N MET A 26 11.19 29.19 10.69
CA MET A 26 11.22 30.61 10.39
C MET A 26 9.81 31.22 10.42
N ALA A 27 8.83 30.58 9.77
CA ALA A 27 7.44 31.00 9.79
C ALA A 27 6.86 30.98 11.22
N ALA A 28 7.21 29.97 12.02
CA ALA A 28 6.78 29.86 13.40
C ALA A 28 7.32 30.97 14.29
N MET A 29 8.62 31.25 14.21
CA MET A 29 9.27 32.23 15.10
C MET A 29 9.09 33.68 14.62
N VAL A 30 9.06 33.91 13.31
CA VAL A 30 8.89 35.27 12.77
C VAL A 30 7.41 35.60 12.52
N GLY A 31 6.61 34.65 12.04
CA GLY A 31 5.20 34.86 11.72
C GLY A 31 4.24 34.76 12.92
N ASN A 32 4.43 33.75 13.81
CA ASN A 32 3.47 33.48 14.89
C ASN A 32 3.84 34.17 16.20
N VAL A 33 5.13 34.31 16.55
CA VAL A 33 5.59 34.87 17.82
C VAL A 33 5.06 36.29 18.03
N PRO A 34 5.07 37.22 17.05
CA PRO A 34 4.50 38.56 17.25
C PRO A 34 3.04 38.55 17.73
N ILE A 35 2.21 37.68 17.17
CA ILE A 35 0.80 37.52 17.59
C ILE A 35 0.71 37.03 19.03
N GLY A 36 1.54 36.07 19.44
CA GLY A 36 1.63 35.59 20.82
C GLY A 36 2.08 36.66 21.81
N LEU A 37 2.98 37.51 21.40
CA LEU A 37 3.45 38.64 22.22
C LEU A 37 2.36 39.73 22.36
N MET A 38 1.70 40.09 21.25
CA MET A 38 0.66 41.12 21.23
C MET A 38 -0.58 40.77 22.05
N TYR A 39 -1.15 39.59 21.77
CA TYR A 39 -2.47 39.22 22.27
C TYR A 39 -2.43 38.19 23.40
N GLY A 40 -1.29 37.54 23.65
CA GLY A 40 -1.09 36.60 24.72
C GLY A 40 -0.51 37.20 26.01
N ASN A 41 0.32 36.45 26.69
CA ASN A 41 0.95 36.82 27.96
C ASN A 41 2.28 37.60 27.78
N GLY A 42 2.54 38.21 26.61
CA GLY A 42 3.68 39.11 26.39
C GLY A 42 5.03 38.46 26.65
N ALA A 43 5.78 39.00 27.60
CA ALA A 43 7.14 38.52 27.93
C ALA A 43 7.18 37.08 28.43
N ALA A 44 6.09 36.53 28.94
CA ALA A 44 6.00 35.11 29.35
C ALA A 44 5.66 34.14 28.24
N LEU A 45 5.67 34.53 26.96
CA LEU A 45 5.46 33.62 25.82
C LEU A 45 6.35 32.37 25.81
N PRO A 46 7.65 32.43 26.23
CA PRO A 46 8.49 31.23 26.32
C PRO A 46 7.91 30.14 27.24
N VAL A 47 7.16 30.47 28.29
CA VAL A 47 6.48 29.54 29.17
C VAL A 47 5.41 28.76 28.42
N ALA A 48 4.66 29.41 27.52
CA ALA A 48 3.68 28.75 26.70
C ALA A 48 4.34 27.71 25.78
N PHE A 49 5.51 27.98 25.20
CA PHE A 49 6.28 27.02 24.43
C PHE A 49 6.79 25.84 25.28
N VAL A 50 7.20 26.08 26.54
CA VAL A 50 7.59 24.99 27.48
C VAL A 50 6.40 24.08 27.78
N ILE A 51 5.23 24.67 28.08
CA ILE A 51 4.00 23.89 28.36
C ILE A 51 3.58 23.10 27.12
N ALA A 52 3.55 23.73 25.92
CA ALA A 52 3.21 23.06 24.68
C ALA A 52 4.17 21.90 24.38
N LEU A 53 5.49 22.10 24.54
CA LEU A 53 6.49 21.05 24.38
C LEU A 53 6.23 19.87 25.33
N ALA A 54 5.97 20.14 26.62
CA ALA A 54 5.69 19.08 27.60
C ALA A 54 4.44 18.26 27.24
N VAL A 55 3.35 18.94 26.86
CA VAL A 55 2.09 18.29 26.43
C VAL A 55 2.31 17.47 25.16
N LEU A 56 3.00 18.03 24.17
CA LEU A 56 3.28 17.34 22.91
C LEU A 56 4.27 16.18 23.05
N LEU A 57 5.21 16.24 23.96
CA LEU A 57 6.05 15.08 24.32
C LEU A 57 5.19 13.97 24.93
N CYS A 58 4.29 14.28 25.85
CA CYS A 58 3.35 13.30 26.42
C CYS A 58 2.44 12.69 25.34
N PHE A 59 1.91 13.50 24.42
CA PHE A 59 1.19 13.02 23.24
C PHE A 59 2.06 12.09 22.39
N SER A 60 3.30 12.50 22.07
CA SER A 60 4.23 11.77 21.22
C SER A 60 4.59 10.39 21.78
N VAL A 61 4.64 10.26 23.11
CA VAL A 61 4.87 8.95 23.76
C VAL A 61 3.78 7.94 23.38
N GLY A 62 2.52 8.32 23.51
CA GLY A 62 1.39 7.48 23.12
C GLY A 62 1.29 7.27 21.61
N TYR A 63 1.45 8.34 20.85
CA TYR A 63 1.39 8.34 19.39
C TYR A 63 2.44 7.40 18.77
N ALA A 64 3.66 7.41 19.30
CA ALA A 64 4.74 6.51 18.91
C ALA A 64 4.39 5.04 19.18
N GLN A 65 3.70 4.72 20.28
CA GLN A 65 3.25 3.36 20.55
C GLN A 65 2.16 2.91 19.58
N MET A 66 1.24 3.81 19.25
CA MET A 66 0.18 3.51 18.29
C MET A 66 0.72 3.36 16.87
N SER A 67 1.64 4.22 16.42
CA SER A 67 2.26 4.16 15.08
C SER A 67 3.09 2.89 14.83
N ARG A 68 3.65 2.27 15.86
CA ARG A 68 4.30 0.95 15.80
C ARG A 68 3.30 -0.18 15.53
N ARG A 69 2.05 -0.02 15.97
CA ARG A 69 1.01 -1.05 15.92
C ARG A 69 0.08 -0.90 14.73
N VAL A 70 -0.09 0.33 14.27
CA VAL A 70 -1.03 0.70 13.22
C VAL A 70 -0.29 1.55 12.20
N VAL A 71 0.19 0.92 11.12
CA VAL A 71 0.87 1.59 10.01
C VAL A 71 -0.13 1.81 8.88
N ASN A 72 -0.55 3.07 8.69
CA ASN A 72 -1.48 3.45 7.63
C ASN A 72 -1.32 4.94 7.33
N SER A 73 -1.45 5.34 6.07
CA SER A 73 -1.43 6.74 5.64
C SER A 73 -2.61 7.59 6.15
N GLY A 74 -3.64 6.96 6.71
CA GLY A 74 -4.77 7.65 7.36
C GLY A 74 -4.47 8.21 8.75
N ALA A 75 -3.30 7.92 9.35
CA ALA A 75 -2.83 8.46 10.65
C ALA A 75 -3.94 8.59 11.71
N PHE A 76 -4.35 9.82 12.08
CA PHE A 76 -5.36 10.10 13.11
C PHE A 76 -6.69 9.37 12.88
N TYR A 77 -7.19 9.39 11.64
CA TYR A 77 -8.41 8.69 11.27
C TYR A 77 -8.35 7.22 11.65
N THR A 78 -7.27 6.55 11.28
CA THR A 78 -7.09 5.13 11.52
C THR A 78 -7.00 4.82 13.00
N TYR A 79 -6.32 5.65 13.79
CA TYR A 79 -6.19 5.46 15.24
C TYR A 79 -7.54 5.61 15.95
N VAL A 80 -8.32 6.64 15.60
CA VAL A 80 -9.67 6.85 16.15
C VAL A 80 -10.60 5.72 15.75
N ALA A 81 -10.59 5.30 14.48
CA ALA A 81 -11.44 4.24 13.97
C ALA A 81 -11.19 2.89 14.67
N ARG A 82 -9.91 2.55 14.92
CA ARG A 82 -9.49 1.30 15.57
C ARG A 82 -9.77 1.26 17.07
N ALA A 83 -9.68 2.39 17.75
CA ALA A 83 -9.80 2.45 19.19
C ALA A 83 -11.21 2.80 19.67
N LEU A 84 -11.85 3.79 19.04
CA LEU A 84 -13.13 4.38 19.45
C LEU A 84 -14.30 3.98 18.53
N GLY A 85 -14.00 3.36 17.38
CA GLY A 85 -14.98 2.87 16.42
C GLY A 85 -14.97 3.61 15.08
N LYS A 86 -15.32 2.88 14.02
CA LYS A 86 -15.24 3.38 12.63
C LYS A 86 -16.07 4.64 12.35
N PRO A 87 -17.29 4.84 12.90
CA PRO A 87 -18.04 6.09 12.66
C PRO A 87 -17.30 7.33 13.20
N LEU A 88 -16.73 7.24 14.41
CA LEU A 88 -15.91 8.32 14.97
C LEU A 88 -14.62 8.54 14.15
N GLY A 89 -14.05 7.44 13.64
CA GLY A 89 -12.92 7.51 12.70
C GLY A 89 -13.26 8.33 11.45
N VAL A 90 -14.40 8.06 10.80
CA VAL A 90 -14.82 8.83 9.62
C VAL A 90 -15.04 10.30 9.97
N GLY A 91 -15.59 10.61 11.16
CA GLY A 91 -15.67 11.97 11.68
C GLY A 91 -14.29 12.62 11.79
N ALA A 92 -13.31 11.93 12.39
CA ALA A 92 -11.93 12.40 12.48
C ALA A 92 -11.27 12.61 11.09
N ALA A 93 -11.60 11.76 10.11
CA ALA A 93 -11.10 11.90 8.74
C ALA A 93 -11.60 13.19 8.05
N TYR A 94 -12.87 13.51 8.24
CA TYR A 94 -13.47 14.75 7.72
C TYR A 94 -12.85 15.99 8.37
N VAL A 95 -12.66 15.96 9.70
CA VAL A 95 -11.96 17.02 10.42
C VAL A 95 -10.52 17.16 9.93
N ALA A 96 -9.78 16.06 9.73
CA ALA A 96 -8.41 16.09 9.26
C ALA A 96 -8.29 16.72 7.86
N LEU A 97 -9.13 16.27 6.91
CA LEU A 97 -9.16 16.83 5.56
C LEU A 97 -9.42 18.33 5.59
N THR A 98 -10.41 18.76 6.37
CA THR A 98 -10.76 20.18 6.51
C THR A 98 -9.63 20.97 7.17
N ALA A 99 -9.04 20.46 8.24
CA ALA A 99 -7.98 21.13 8.98
C ALA A 99 -6.71 21.33 8.14
N TYR A 100 -6.21 20.26 7.49
CA TYR A 100 -5.01 20.37 6.64
C TYR A 100 -5.26 21.24 5.40
N THR A 101 -6.46 21.18 4.82
CA THR A 101 -6.82 22.06 3.69
C THR A 101 -6.89 23.51 4.14
N ALA A 102 -7.49 23.81 5.30
CA ALA A 102 -7.54 25.15 5.85
C ALA A 102 -6.12 25.71 6.11
N MET A 103 -5.23 24.91 6.73
CA MET A 103 -3.83 25.31 6.93
C MET A 103 -3.13 25.65 5.61
N ALA A 104 -3.32 24.82 4.58
CA ALA A 104 -2.72 25.05 3.26
C ALA A 104 -3.23 26.36 2.64
N ILE A 105 -4.54 26.65 2.75
CA ILE A 105 -5.16 27.89 2.27
C ILE A 105 -4.58 29.12 3.01
N GLY A 106 -4.49 29.04 4.33
CA GLY A 106 -3.96 30.14 5.13
C GLY A 106 -2.48 30.46 4.84
N LEU A 107 -1.67 29.40 4.65
CA LEU A 107 -0.25 29.53 4.29
C LEU A 107 -0.07 30.07 2.87
N ALA A 108 -0.97 29.77 1.93
CA ALA A 108 -0.93 30.39 0.60
C ALA A 108 -1.13 31.90 0.67
N GLY A 109 -2.07 32.37 1.51
CA GLY A 109 -2.27 33.82 1.79
C GLY A 109 -1.08 34.45 2.48
N GLY A 110 -0.54 33.78 3.52
CA GLY A 110 0.67 34.22 4.23
C GLY A 110 1.89 34.35 3.31
N PHE A 111 2.08 33.41 2.41
CA PHE A 111 3.13 33.48 1.40
C PHE A 111 3.00 34.73 0.52
N GLY A 112 1.78 35.01 0.04
CA GLY A 112 1.52 36.19 -0.77
C GLY A 112 1.85 37.51 -0.03
N TYR A 113 1.44 37.58 1.24
CA TYR A 113 1.72 38.72 2.09
C TYR A 113 3.24 38.95 2.29
N PHE A 114 3.98 37.95 2.73
CA PHE A 114 5.41 38.07 2.97
C PHE A 114 6.23 38.34 1.69
N MET A 115 5.81 37.80 0.56
CA MET A 115 6.43 38.10 -0.74
C MET A 115 6.20 39.54 -1.16
N GLU A 116 5.01 40.09 -0.95
CA GLU A 116 4.73 41.51 -1.18
C GLU A 116 5.64 42.37 -0.33
N GLN A 117 5.74 42.10 1.00
CA GLN A 117 6.62 42.85 1.91
C GLN A 117 8.10 42.74 1.51
N LEU A 118 8.55 41.54 1.12
CA LEU A 118 9.93 41.33 0.64
C LEU A 118 10.25 42.18 -0.59
N VAL A 119 9.34 42.26 -1.56
CA VAL A 119 9.55 43.04 -2.79
C VAL A 119 9.54 44.54 -2.47
N ILE A 120 8.62 45.03 -1.64
CA ILE A 120 8.57 46.44 -1.21
C ILE A 120 9.83 46.79 -0.41
N GLY A 121 10.25 45.96 0.53
CA GLY A 121 11.46 46.17 1.35
C GLY A 121 12.74 46.18 0.52
N ALA A 122 12.78 45.46 -0.62
CA ALA A 122 13.89 45.52 -1.57
C ALA A 122 13.83 46.72 -2.54
N GLY A 123 12.90 47.67 -2.34
CA GLY A 123 12.71 48.83 -3.23
C GLY A 123 12.03 48.53 -4.56
N GLY A 124 11.38 47.35 -4.68
CA GLY A 124 10.62 46.97 -5.85
C GLY A 124 9.24 47.61 -5.95
N PRO A 125 8.50 47.36 -7.05
CA PRO A 125 7.13 47.89 -7.23
C PRO A 125 6.15 47.20 -6.27
N SER A 126 5.11 47.93 -5.87
CA SER A 126 3.99 47.34 -5.09
C SER A 126 3.17 46.44 -5.99
N ILE A 127 3.49 45.13 -5.94
CA ILE A 127 2.73 44.05 -6.60
C ILE A 127 1.76 43.47 -5.57
N PRO A 128 0.45 43.42 -5.86
CA PRO A 128 -0.53 42.98 -4.89
C PRO A 128 -0.30 41.50 -4.43
N TRP A 129 -0.48 41.25 -3.14
CA TRP A 129 -0.26 39.95 -2.48
C TRP A 129 -0.91 38.73 -3.22
N TYR A 130 -2.07 38.95 -3.82
CA TYR A 130 -2.79 37.85 -4.51
C TYR A 130 -2.06 37.34 -5.76
N VAL A 131 -1.22 38.15 -6.39
CA VAL A 131 -0.37 37.73 -7.51
C VAL A 131 0.66 36.71 -7.00
N PHE A 132 1.34 37.02 -5.92
CA PHE A 132 2.31 36.10 -5.30
C PHE A 132 1.62 34.85 -4.73
N THR A 133 0.43 35.00 -4.14
CA THR A 133 -0.39 33.86 -3.74
C THR A 133 -0.69 32.93 -4.92
N GLY A 134 -1.07 33.47 -6.07
CA GLY A 134 -1.28 32.71 -7.30
C GLY A 134 -0.03 31.97 -7.77
N VAL A 135 1.13 32.61 -7.72
CA VAL A 135 2.43 31.99 -8.02
C VAL A 135 2.73 30.84 -7.04
N GLY A 136 2.52 31.07 -5.74
CA GLY A 136 2.70 30.04 -4.71
C GLY A 136 1.79 28.83 -4.93
N ILE A 137 0.51 29.07 -5.25
CA ILE A 137 -0.46 28.00 -5.57
C ILE A 137 -0.01 27.20 -6.79
N ALA A 138 0.47 27.87 -7.84
CA ALA A 138 0.97 27.20 -9.05
C ALA A 138 2.19 26.33 -8.74
N ILE A 139 3.18 26.86 -7.99
CA ILE A 139 4.38 26.11 -7.60
C ILE A 139 3.99 24.88 -6.78
N VAL A 140 3.19 25.04 -5.73
CA VAL A 140 2.81 23.92 -4.85
C VAL A 140 1.93 22.92 -5.56
N GLY A 141 1.02 23.38 -6.45
CA GLY A 141 0.19 22.50 -7.27
C GLY A 141 1.03 21.63 -8.22
N ILE A 142 2.06 22.19 -8.87
CA ILE A 142 2.99 21.46 -9.74
C ILE A 142 3.83 20.46 -8.92
N LEU A 143 4.35 20.85 -7.77
CA LEU A 143 5.13 19.97 -6.89
C LEU A 143 4.26 18.81 -6.35
N GLY A 144 3.03 19.10 -5.93
CA GLY A 144 2.08 18.08 -5.47
C GLY A 144 1.65 17.12 -6.58
N PHE A 145 1.60 17.58 -7.83
CA PHE A 145 1.30 16.75 -8.99
C PHE A 145 2.47 15.80 -9.34
N ARG A 146 3.72 16.27 -9.29
CA ARG A 146 4.88 15.54 -9.84
C ARG A 146 5.53 14.50 -8.93
N SER A 147 5.76 14.72 -7.69
CA SER A 147 6.16 13.78 -6.63
C SER A 147 6.90 14.39 -5.43
N VAL A 148 6.88 13.69 -4.31
CA VAL A 148 7.53 14.06 -3.03
C VAL A 148 9.07 14.12 -3.11
N ASP A 149 9.70 13.40 -4.03
CA ASP A 149 11.17 13.21 -4.04
C ASP A 149 11.97 14.48 -4.44
N LEU A 150 11.40 15.33 -5.28
CA LEU A 150 12.08 16.58 -5.67
C LEU A 150 12.08 17.61 -4.54
N SER A 151 11.05 17.55 -3.68
CA SER A 151 10.88 18.51 -2.59
C SER A 151 11.77 18.23 -1.37
N SER A 152 12.07 16.97 -1.05
CA SER A 152 12.75 16.58 0.21
C SER A 152 14.20 17.06 0.31
N LYS A 153 14.95 17.12 -0.79
CA LYS A 153 16.34 17.60 -0.79
C LYS A 153 16.42 19.13 -0.64
N VAL A 154 15.57 19.83 -1.40
CA VAL A 154 15.50 21.30 -1.37
C VAL A 154 14.98 21.76 0.00
N LEU A 155 13.91 21.15 0.50
CA LEU A 155 13.35 21.43 1.83
C LEU A 155 14.39 21.22 2.95
N GLY A 156 15.22 20.16 2.84
CA GLY A 156 16.29 19.90 3.83
C GLY A 156 17.34 21.00 3.88
N ILE A 157 17.78 21.53 2.74
CA ILE A 157 18.76 22.62 2.68
C ILE A 157 18.16 23.92 3.24
N LEU A 158 16.94 24.27 2.84
CA LEU A 158 16.24 25.45 3.32
C LEU A 158 16.01 25.39 4.83
N MET A 159 15.57 24.26 5.37
CA MET A 159 15.39 24.05 6.80
C MET A 159 16.69 24.30 7.59
N VAL A 160 17.83 23.75 7.13
CA VAL A 160 19.12 24.00 7.80
C VAL A 160 19.48 25.48 7.77
N ALA A 161 19.21 26.18 6.66
CA ALA A 161 19.44 27.62 6.54
C ALA A 161 18.53 28.43 7.50
N GLU A 162 17.26 28.02 7.68
CA GLU A 162 16.33 28.62 8.62
C GLU A 162 16.80 28.50 10.08
N PHE A 163 17.24 27.32 10.51
CA PHE A 163 17.82 27.14 11.83
C PHE A 163 19.10 27.96 11.99
N ALA A 164 19.94 28.00 10.98
CA ALA A 164 21.19 28.74 11.01
C ALA A 164 20.98 30.24 11.15
N ILE A 165 20.05 30.85 10.37
CA ILE A 165 19.80 32.32 10.46
C ILE A 165 19.22 32.75 11.80
N LEU A 166 18.30 31.95 12.38
CA LEU A 166 17.77 32.20 13.73
C LEU A 166 18.82 32.01 14.82
N ALA A 167 19.71 31.02 14.66
CA ALA A 167 20.83 30.79 15.57
C ALA A 167 21.86 31.98 15.47
N ILE A 168 22.13 32.46 14.27
CA ILE A 168 22.96 33.69 14.05
C ILE A 168 22.32 34.88 14.74
N PHE A 169 21.01 35.13 14.56
CA PHE A 169 20.30 36.16 15.26
C PHE A 169 20.45 36.04 16.78
N ALA A 170 20.20 34.85 17.33
CA ALA A 170 20.36 34.59 18.75
C ALA A 170 21.80 34.87 19.23
N ALA A 171 22.81 34.42 18.48
CA ALA A 171 24.22 34.69 18.81
C ALA A 171 24.55 36.19 18.82
N LEU A 172 24.01 36.96 17.87
CA LEU A 172 24.19 38.42 17.80
C LEU A 172 23.53 39.14 18.99
N VAL A 173 22.32 38.69 19.36
CA VAL A 173 21.63 39.22 20.56
C VAL A 173 22.41 38.92 21.83
N VAL A 174 22.80 37.64 22.01
CA VAL A 174 23.58 37.19 23.18
C VAL A 174 24.94 37.91 23.23
N GLY A 175 25.60 38.11 22.11
CA GLY A 175 26.86 38.84 22.01
C GLY A 175 26.74 40.31 22.46
N LYS A 176 25.62 40.99 22.15
CA LYS A 176 25.36 42.39 22.54
C LYS A 176 24.77 42.54 23.95
N LYS A 177 23.84 41.66 24.34
CA LYS A 177 23.06 41.75 25.60
C LYS A 177 23.57 40.82 26.71
N GLN A 178 24.47 39.90 26.41
CA GLN A 178 24.99 38.91 27.35
C GLN A 178 23.87 38.17 28.13
N ILE A 179 23.90 38.13 29.45
CA ILE A 179 22.91 37.46 30.29
C ILE A 179 21.52 38.07 30.21
N SER A 180 21.41 39.38 29.89
CA SER A 180 20.13 40.06 29.72
C SER A 180 19.38 39.65 28.42
N ALA A 181 20.03 38.87 27.55
CA ALA A 181 19.34 38.17 26.45
C ALA A 181 18.35 37.10 26.95
N PHE A 182 18.43 36.70 28.20
CA PHE A 182 17.63 35.66 28.82
C PHE A 182 16.92 36.16 30.09
N PRO A 183 15.91 37.07 29.96
CA PRO A 183 15.23 37.64 31.11
C PRO A 183 14.49 36.55 31.90
N LEU A 184 14.89 36.38 33.19
CA LEU A 184 14.24 35.41 34.08
C LEU A 184 12.83 35.84 34.46
N GLU A 185 12.52 37.10 34.36
CA GLU A 185 11.19 37.67 34.53
C GLU A 185 10.15 37.01 33.64
N SER A 186 10.54 36.52 32.46
CA SER A 186 9.65 35.75 31.54
C SER A 186 9.00 34.53 32.23
N PHE A 187 9.63 34.00 33.27
CA PHE A 187 9.12 32.86 34.04
C PHE A 187 8.50 33.24 35.39
N SER A 188 8.33 34.54 35.65
CA SER A 188 7.69 34.99 36.87
C SER A 188 6.17 34.82 36.84
N GLY A 189 5.56 34.57 38.03
CA GLY A 189 4.10 34.46 38.11
C GLY A 189 3.33 35.72 37.69
N THR A 190 3.95 36.88 37.85
CA THR A 190 3.41 38.19 37.45
C THR A 190 3.32 38.29 35.91
N GLU A 191 4.39 37.92 35.20
CA GLU A 191 4.39 37.92 33.73
C GLU A 191 3.49 36.85 33.14
N ILE A 192 3.46 35.67 33.72
CA ILE A 192 2.55 34.58 33.31
C ILE A 192 1.07 35.04 33.40
N ALA A 193 0.72 35.79 34.45
CA ALA A 193 -0.60 36.36 34.66
C ALA A 193 -0.88 37.68 33.92
N SER A 194 0.11 38.25 33.21
CA SER A 194 0.00 39.57 32.56
C SER A 194 -0.94 39.61 31.35
N GLY A 195 -1.45 38.44 30.90
CA GLY A 195 -2.37 38.33 29.78
C GLY A 195 -2.96 36.94 29.63
N PRO A 196 -3.83 36.73 28.63
CA PRO A 196 -4.51 35.48 28.43
C PRO A 196 -3.54 34.37 27.95
N ILE A 197 -3.05 33.58 28.89
CA ILE A 197 -2.15 32.43 28.62
C ILE A 197 -2.71 31.48 27.58
N GLY A 198 -4.05 31.39 27.45
CA GLY A 198 -4.69 30.56 26.46
C GLY A 198 -4.30 30.91 25.02
N ILE A 199 -4.18 32.24 24.73
CA ILE A 199 -3.75 32.68 23.39
C ILE A 199 -2.28 32.38 23.16
N ALA A 200 -1.44 32.59 24.16
CA ALA A 200 -0.03 32.19 24.04
C ALA A 200 0.15 30.70 23.79
N LEU A 201 -0.63 29.85 24.48
CA LEU A 201 -0.64 28.39 24.26
C LEU A 201 -1.12 28.01 22.86
N ILE A 202 -2.16 28.69 22.33
CA ILE A 202 -2.61 28.42 20.96
C ILE A 202 -1.49 28.71 19.96
N ILE A 203 -0.84 29.85 20.08
CA ILE A 203 0.26 30.24 19.20
C ILE A 203 1.44 29.26 19.32
N ALA A 204 1.76 28.86 20.55
CA ALA A 204 2.77 27.81 20.75
C ALA A 204 2.37 26.50 20.06
N PHE A 205 1.15 25.99 20.25
CA PHE A 205 0.69 24.76 19.59
C PHE A 205 0.66 24.90 18.06
N THR A 206 0.21 26.04 17.53
CA THR A 206 0.24 26.34 16.09
C THR A 206 1.64 26.20 15.51
N SER A 207 2.64 26.70 16.23
CA SER A 207 4.05 26.65 15.81
C SER A 207 4.62 25.24 15.74
N PHE A 208 4.04 24.29 16.45
CA PHE A 208 4.43 22.88 16.40
C PHE A 208 3.73 22.07 15.31
N ILE A 209 2.66 22.58 14.69
CA ILE A 209 1.90 21.82 13.69
C ILE A 209 2.81 21.37 12.54
N GLY A 210 2.69 20.12 12.17
CA GLY A 210 3.49 19.47 11.13
C GLY A 210 4.27 18.26 11.62
N PHE A 211 4.68 18.20 12.90
CA PHE A 211 5.45 17.07 13.41
C PHE A 211 4.67 15.75 13.41
N GLU A 212 3.36 15.81 13.57
CA GLU A 212 2.46 14.66 13.55
C GLU A 212 2.30 14.06 12.16
N SER A 213 2.65 14.79 11.10
CA SER A 213 2.61 14.32 9.71
C SER A 213 3.54 13.12 9.45
N ALA A 214 4.48 12.83 10.36
CA ALA A 214 5.37 11.67 10.28
C ALA A 214 4.61 10.35 9.96
N ALA A 215 3.44 10.13 10.57
CA ALA A 215 2.65 8.93 10.35
C ALA A 215 2.02 8.86 8.95
N LEU A 216 1.76 9.99 8.28
CA LEU A 216 1.26 10.03 6.91
C LEU A 216 2.24 9.40 5.90
N TYR A 217 3.53 9.39 6.24
CA TYR A 217 4.59 8.79 5.43
C TYR A 217 4.88 7.33 5.79
N GLY A 218 4.05 6.70 6.64
CA GLY A 218 4.25 5.34 7.11
C GLY A 218 4.35 4.31 6.00
N GLU A 219 3.55 4.43 4.94
CA GLU A 219 3.54 3.52 3.79
C GLU A 219 4.78 3.70 2.88
N GLU A 220 5.43 4.87 2.91
CA GLU A 220 6.60 5.21 2.08
C GLU A 220 7.94 5.02 2.80
N THR A 221 7.91 4.76 4.09
CA THR A 221 9.11 4.62 4.92
C THR A 221 9.63 3.19 4.91
N LYS A 222 10.96 3.00 4.80
CA LYS A 222 11.59 1.67 4.72
C LYS A 222 11.32 0.81 5.95
N ASP A 223 11.36 1.39 7.15
CA ASP A 223 11.10 0.74 8.44
C ASP A 223 10.17 1.64 9.27
N PRO A 224 8.85 1.63 9.01
CA PRO A 224 7.92 2.56 9.65
C PRO A 224 7.81 2.37 11.16
N GLU A 225 7.93 1.12 11.67
CA GLU A 225 7.80 0.81 13.09
C GLU A 225 8.89 1.47 13.94
N ARG A 226 10.09 1.71 13.37
CA ARG A 226 11.21 2.37 14.03
C ARG A 226 11.38 3.81 13.59
N SER A 227 11.17 4.08 12.31
CA SER A 227 11.44 5.39 11.72
C SER A 227 10.41 6.44 12.12
N ILE A 228 9.11 6.10 12.13
CA ILE A 228 8.06 7.05 12.52
C ILE A 228 8.18 7.50 13.99
N PRO A 229 8.29 6.58 14.98
CA PRO A 229 8.53 6.97 16.37
C PRO A 229 9.77 7.85 16.56
N ARG A 230 10.88 7.46 15.94
CA ARG A 230 12.15 8.23 16.03
C ARG A 230 12.00 9.61 15.41
N ALA A 231 11.38 9.71 14.24
CA ALA A 231 11.16 10.98 13.57
C ALA A 231 10.28 11.91 14.42
N THR A 232 9.20 11.39 15.00
CA THR A 232 8.30 12.16 15.87
C THR A 232 9.04 12.71 17.10
N TYR A 233 9.79 11.86 17.83
CA TYR A 233 10.54 12.34 19.01
C TYR A 233 11.62 13.35 18.64
N ILE A 234 12.43 13.07 17.61
CA ILE A 234 13.50 13.98 17.18
C ILE A 234 12.90 15.33 16.76
N ALA A 235 11.81 15.31 15.98
CA ALA A 235 11.18 16.54 15.51
C ALA A 235 10.63 17.37 16.69
N VAL A 236 9.81 16.78 17.56
CA VAL A 236 9.20 17.50 18.69
C VAL A 236 10.26 18.07 19.64
N LEU A 237 11.29 17.27 19.96
CA LEU A 237 12.33 17.70 20.89
C LEU A 237 13.22 18.79 20.29
N THR A 238 13.70 18.59 19.04
CA THR A 238 14.57 19.56 18.36
C THR A 238 13.86 20.89 18.15
N VAL A 239 12.65 20.82 17.57
CA VAL A 239 11.83 22.02 17.29
C VAL A 239 11.44 22.69 18.60
N GLY A 240 10.99 21.93 19.60
CA GLY A 240 10.50 22.46 20.85
C GLY A 240 11.58 23.16 21.68
N VAL A 241 12.73 22.54 21.86
CA VAL A 241 13.87 23.17 22.57
C VAL A 241 14.32 24.44 21.81
N PHE A 242 14.38 24.38 20.50
CA PHE A 242 14.75 25.52 19.68
C PHE A 242 13.73 26.67 19.78
N TYR A 243 12.44 26.38 19.78
CA TYR A 243 11.40 27.40 19.90
C TYR A 243 11.37 28.05 21.28
N VAL A 244 11.54 27.30 22.35
CA VAL A 244 11.70 27.85 23.70
C VAL A 244 12.91 28.81 23.74
N PHE A 245 14.04 28.36 23.21
CA PHE A 245 15.27 29.14 23.18
C PHE A 245 15.12 30.45 22.36
N ILE A 246 14.63 30.36 21.11
CA ILE A 246 14.49 31.52 20.23
C ILE A 246 13.43 32.48 20.74
N SER A 247 12.27 32.03 21.23
CA SER A 247 11.26 32.92 21.80
C SER A 247 11.76 33.66 23.02
N TRP A 248 12.61 33.01 23.86
CA TRP A 248 13.23 33.67 25.01
C TRP A 248 14.22 34.75 24.58
N VAL A 249 15.06 34.46 23.57
CA VAL A 249 15.99 35.46 23.00
C VAL A 249 15.25 36.64 22.35
N ILE A 250 14.12 36.39 21.67
CA ILE A 250 13.26 37.45 21.10
C ILE A 250 12.77 38.38 22.22
N VAL A 251 12.25 37.83 23.32
CA VAL A 251 11.84 38.62 24.47
C VAL A 251 13.03 39.41 25.04
N GLY A 252 14.19 38.78 25.21
CA GLY A 252 15.41 39.44 25.69
C GLY A 252 15.91 40.52 24.75
N SER A 253 15.76 40.34 23.43
CA SER A 253 16.20 41.35 22.44
C SER A 253 15.38 42.65 22.52
N ALA A 254 14.06 42.51 22.67
CA ALA A 254 13.10 43.63 22.73
C ALA A 254 13.00 44.28 24.12
N GLY A 255 13.29 43.52 25.18
CA GLY A 255 13.06 43.96 26.57
C GLY A 255 11.65 43.65 27.06
N VAL A 256 11.53 43.32 28.36
CA VAL A 256 10.28 42.81 28.98
C VAL A 256 9.18 43.90 29.03
N GLU A 257 9.53 45.15 29.43
CA GLU A 257 8.57 46.18 29.77
C GLU A 257 7.69 46.66 28.62
N ASN A 258 8.19 46.72 27.39
CA ASN A 258 7.49 47.29 26.23
C ASN A 258 7.21 46.32 25.11
N ILE A 259 7.42 45.03 25.34
CA ILE A 259 7.38 44.01 24.26
C ILE A 259 6.00 43.93 23.57
N LYS A 260 4.89 44.04 24.31
CA LYS A 260 3.52 44.05 23.76
C LYS A 260 3.29 45.25 22.84
N ALA A 261 3.70 46.45 23.30
CA ALA A 261 3.51 47.68 22.53
C ALA A 261 4.39 47.68 21.26
N ASN A 262 5.64 47.27 21.37
CA ASN A 262 6.56 47.16 20.25
C ASN A 262 6.10 46.14 19.22
N ALA A 263 5.66 44.95 19.67
CA ALA A 263 5.11 43.93 18.76
C ALA A 263 3.82 44.43 18.08
N ALA A 264 2.98 45.18 18.78
CA ALA A 264 1.75 45.74 18.20
C ALA A 264 2.03 46.81 17.13
N ALA A 265 3.10 47.61 17.32
CA ALA A 265 3.51 48.63 16.38
C ALA A 265 4.07 48.08 15.07
N SER A 266 4.96 47.04 15.13
CA SER A 266 5.59 46.41 13.95
C SER A 266 4.76 45.26 13.34
N GLY A 267 3.81 44.72 14.09
CA GLY A 267 2.98 43.61 13.61
C GLY A 267 3.78 42.38 13.16
N GLY A 268 3.51 41.87 11.98
CA GLY A 268 4.19 40.67 11.42
C GLY A 268 5.68 40.87 11.12
N GLU A 269 6.16 42.13 11.06
CA GLU A 269 7.57 42.44 10.78
C GLU A 269 8.43 42.56 12.04
N PHE A 270 7.83 42.50 13.24
CA PHE A 270 8.48 42.74 14.51
C PHE A 270 9.79 41.95 14.70
N VAL A 271 9.81 40.67 14.39
CA VAL A 271 11.02 39.86 14.56
C VAL A 271 12.04 40.13 13.46
N LEU A 272 11.61 40.48 12.25
CA LEU A 272 12.51 40.92 11.17
C LEU A 272 13.17 42.27 11.52
N ASP A 273 12.44 43.20 12.12
CA ASP A 273 12.99 44.47 12.62
C ASP A 273 14.07 44.24 13.68
N LEU A 274 13.85 43.31 14.61
CA LEU A 274 14.86 42.88 15.58
C LEU A 274 16.08 42.24 14.91
N ILE A 275 15.88 41.40 13.91
CA ILE A 275 16.95 40.79 13.12
C ILE A 275 17.78 41.91 12.43
N ASN A 276 17.12 42.94 11.86
CA ASN A 276 17.79 44.10 11.26
C ASN A 276 18.59 44.88 12.30
N GLN A 277 17.97 45.15 13.46
CA GLN A 277 18.62 45.93 14.54
C GLN A 277 19.89 45.27 15.07
N TYR A 278 19.94 43.93 15.17
CA TYR A 278 21.09 43.22 15.71
C TYR A 278 22.06 42.74 14.65
N GLY A 279 21.58 42.38 13.46
CA GLY A 279 22.35 41.75 12.39
C GLY A 279 22.64 42.66 11.19
N GLY A 280 21.89 43.78 11.06
CA GLY A 280 21.99 44.67 9.91
C GLY A 280 21.25 44.17 8.67
N GLU A 281 21.27 45.03 7.64
CA GLU A 281 20.48 44.82 6.40
C GLU A 281 20.76 43.52 5.67
N ALA A 282 22.00 43.03 5.67
CA ALA A 282 22.36 41.76 5.00
C ALA A 282 21.72 40.55 5.68
N VAL A 283 21.70 40.50 7.04
CA VAL A 283 21.06 39.40 7.78
C VAL A 283 19.54 39.51 7.66
N TYR A 284 18.99 40.75 7.67
CA TYR A 284 17.57 40.97 7.42
C TYR A 284 17.14 40.46 6.05
N SER A 285 17.85 40.80 4.98
CA SER A 285 17.49 40.41 3.63
C SER A 285 17.50 38.87 3.46
N VAL A 286 18.50 38.19 4.02
CA VAL A 286 18.56 36.73 4.03
C VAL A 286 17.39 36.12 4.83
N ALA A 287 17.09 36.70 6.02
CA ALA A 287 16.01 36.22 6.87
C ALA A 287 14.64 36.40 6.20
N ALA A 288 14.39 37.51 5.51
CA ALA A 288 13.15 37.79 4.80
C ALA A 288 12.93 36.80 3.63
N VAL A 289 13.98 36.48 2.86
CA VAL A 289 13.93 35.45 1.81
C VAL A 289 13.67 34.08 2.41
N LEU A 290 14.35 33.73 3.51
CA LEU A 290 14.15 32.44 4.18
C LEU A 290 12.75 32.33 4.79
N LEU A 291 12.15 33.41 5.28
CA LEU A 291 10.75 33.43 5.73
C LEU A 291 9.80 33.07 4.60
N CYS A 292 9.94 33.71 3.43
CA CYS A 292 9.10 33.38 2.27
C CYS A 292 9.25 31.94 1.84
N THR A 293 10.49 31.40 1.78
CA THR A 293 10.73 29.98 1.44
C THR A 293 10.23 29.02 2.51
N SER A 294 10.29 29.39 3.80
CA SER A 294 9.76 28.62 4.92
C SER A 294 8.23 28.47 4.84
N VAL A 295 7.54 29.58 4.60
CA VAL A 295 6.07 29.58 4.42
C VAL A 295 5.67 28.73 3.21
N LEU A 296 6.40 28.84 2.08
CA LEU A 296 6.13 28.04 0.88
C LEU A 296 6.39 26.56 1.13
N ALA A 297 7.44 26.21 1.87
CA ALA A 297 7.77 24.83 2.25
C ALA A 297 6.68 24.22 3.13
N SER A 298 6.23 24.97 4.16
CA SER A 298 5.12 24.54 5.02
C SER A 298 3.82 24.40 4.24
N TYR A 299 3.51 25.36 3.36
CA TYR A 299 2.36 25.25 2.46
C TYR A 299 2.40 23.97 1.61
N SER A 300 3.55 23.67 0.99
CA SER A 300 3.73 22.45 0.21
C SER A 300 3.53 21.18 1.05
N ALA A 301 4.09 21.13 2.26
CA ALA A 301 3.97 19.99 3.15
C ALA A 301 2.51 19.73 3.60
N LEU A 302 1.78 20.80 3.98
CA LEU A 302 0.39 20.68 4.45
C LEU A 302 -0.59 20.46 3.30
N HIS A 303 -0.32 21.00 2.10
CA HIS A 303 -1.03 20.67 0.87
C HIS A 303 -0.90 19.17 0.54
N ASN A 304 0.31 18.61 0.65
CA ASN A 304 0.55 17.18 0.45
C ASN A 304 -0.17 16.34 1.51
N ALA A 305 -0.20 16.79 2.77
CA ALA A 305 -0.96 16.12 3.83
C ALA A 305 -2.46 16.09 3.52
N ALA A 306 -3.06 17.23 3.14
CA ALA A 306 -4.47 17.33 2.72
C ALA A 306 -4.78 16.39 1.54
N SER A 307 -3.90 16.41 0.51
CA SER A 307 -4.04 15.56 -0.68
C SER A 307 -3.98 14.06 -0.33
N ARG A 308 -3.11 13.66 0.60
CA ARG A 308 -3.01 12.27 1.08
C ARG A 308 -4.24 11.83 1.87
N TYR A 309 -4.80 12.71 2.71
CA TYR A 309 -6.06 12.43 3.39
C TYR A 309 -7.19 12.24 2.38
N LEU A 310 -7.34 13.14 1.42
CA LEU A 310 -8.38 13.03 0.38
C LEU A 310 -8.20 11.75 -0.45
N PHE A 311 -6.95 11.42 -0.81
CA PHE A 311 -6.60 10.18 -1.51
C PHE A 311 -6.96 8.95 -0.68
N ALA A 312 -6.60 8.88 0.60
CA ALA A 312 -6.93 7.76 1.48
C ALA A 312 -8.44 7.57 1.61
N LEU A 313 -9.21 8.66 1.75
CA LEU A 313 -10.67 8.62 1.80
C LEU A 313 -11.30 8.18 0.48
N GLY A 314 -10.71 8.56 -0.67
CA GLY A 314 -11.12 8.09 -1.99
C GLY A 314 -10.87 6.59 -2.17
N ARG A 315 -9.70 6.11 -1.76
CA ARG A 315 -9.33 4.69 -1.81
C ARG A 315 -10.24 3.81 -0.94
N GLU A 316 -10.65 4.31 0.21
CA GLU A 316 -11.57 3.61 1.12
C GLU A 316 -13.06 3.83 0.78
N SER A 317 -13.36 4.49 -0.35
CA SER A 317 -14.75 4.77 -0.82
C SER A 317 -15.61 5.58 0.18
N ILE A 318 -14.98 6.32 1.08
CA ILE A 318 -15.63 7.31 1.94
C ILE A 318 -15.96 8.57 1.14
N MET A 319 -15.03 8.96 0.26
CA MET A 319 -15.16 9.97 -0.79
C MET A 319 -15.19 9.32 -2.17
N PRO A 320 -15.56 10.04 -3.25
CA PRO A 320 -15.54 9.51 -4.61
C PRO A 320 -14.21 8.84 -4.96
N GLN A 321 -14.26 7.63 -5.51
CA GLN A 321 -13.08 6.80 -5.80
C GLN A 321 -12.07 7.46 -6.75
N VAL A 322 -12.51 8.43 -7.55
CA VAL A 322 -11.63 9.21 -8.43
C VAL A 322 -10.46 9.85 -7.67
N PHE A 323 -10.66 10.24 -6.40
CA PHE A 323 -9.60 10.80 -5.55
C PHE A 323 -8.59 9.76 -5.08
N GLY A 324 -8.92 8.48 -5.13
CA GLY A 324 -8.04 7.36 -4.76
C GLY A 324 -7.09 6.90 -5.87
N LYS A 325 -6.98 7.62 -6.98
CA LYS A 325 -6.14 7.26 -8.14
C LYS A 325 -4.72 7.83 -8.00
N TYR A 326 -3.71 6.98 -8.30
CA TYR A 326 -2.32 7.44 -8.49
C TYR A 326 -2.06 7.87 -9.93
N HIS A 327 -1.12 8.81 -10.11
CA HIS A 327 -0.62 9.14 -11.44
C HIS A 327 0.24 7.96 -11.96
N PRO A 328 0.06 7.50 -13.22
CA PRO A 328 0.76 6.33 -13.73
C PRO A 328 2.29 6.48 -13.73
N GLU A 329 2.78 7.68 -14.04
CA GLU A 329 4.21 7.97 -14.19
C GLU A 329 4.85 8.50 -12.88
N PHE A 330 4.15 9.40 -12.16
CA PHE A 330 4.71 10.07 -10.98
C PHE A 330 4.37 9.39 -9.65
N PHE A 331 3.48 8.41 -9.66
CA PHE A 331 2.98 7.72 -8.45
C PHE A 331 2.51 8.67 -7.34
N SER A 332 1.99 9.84 -7.74
CA SER A 332 1.44 10.87 -6.86
C SER A 332 -0.09 10.79 -6.79
N PRO A 333 -0.75 11.24 -5.71
CA PRO A 333 -2.21 11.35 -5.61
C PRO A 333 -2.72 12.57 -6.39
N HIS A 334 -2.46 12.63 -7.71
CA HIS A 334 -2.63 13.80 -8.56
C HIS A 334 -4.04 14.38 -8.57
N VAL A 335 -5.09 13.54 -8.63
CA VAL A 335 -6.48 14.01 -8.63
C VAL A 335 -6.84 14.69 -7.31
N ALA A 336 -6.39 14.13 -6.18
CA ALA A 336 -6.58 14.72 -4.87
C ALA A 336 -5.80 16.04 -4.73
N SER A 337 -4.58 16.09 -5.25
CA SER A 337 -3.75 17.32 -5.26
C SER A 337 -4.40 18.43 -6.09
N ILE A 338 -4.90 18.12 -7.29
CA ILE A 338 -5.63 19.09 -8.13
C ILE A 338 -6.88 19.60 -7.40
N ALA A 339 -7.62 18.72 -6.73
CA ALA A 339 -8.82 19.14 -5.98
C ALA A 339 -8.49 20.11 -4.85
N VAL A 340 -7.46 19.82 -4.03
CA VAL A 340 -7.00 20.74 -2.97
C VAL A 340 -6.50 22.06 -3.54
N THR A 341 -5.71 22.01 -4.63
CA THR A 341 -5.25 23.23 -5.34
C THR A 341 -6.43 24.07 -5.84
N SER A 342 -7.43 23.43 -6.43
CA SER A 342 -8.63 24.11 -6.96
C SER A 342 -9.43 24.81 -5.85
N VAL A 343 -9.63 24.11 -4.71
CA VAL A 343 -10.31 24.69 -3.54
C VAL A 343 -9.50 25.88 -2.99
N THR A 344 -8.17 25.73 -2.86
CA THR A 344 -7.29 26.82 -2.42
C THR A 344 -7.38 28.03 -3.34
N THR A 345 -7.34 27.81 -4.65
CA THR A 345 -7.46 28.87 -5.66
C THR A 345 -8.79 29.58 -5.57
N LEU A 346 -9.89 28.83 -5.47
CA LEU A 346 -11.23 29.42 -5.38
C LEU A 346 -11.38 30.32 -4.15
N ILE A 347 -10.93 29.85 -3.00
CA ILE A 347 -11.02 30.60 -1.74
C ILE A 347 -10.09 31.81 -1.77
N ALA A 348 -8.83 31.66 -2.20
CA ALA A 348 -7.89 32.78 -2.32
C ALA A 348 -8.40 33.86 -3.27
N SER A 349 -8.99 33.49 -4.39
CA SER A 349 -9.62 34.41 -5.34
C SER A 349 -10.80 35.20 -4.70
N GLY A 350 -11.64 34.51 -3.92
CA GLY A 350 -12.73 35.16 -3.18
C GLY A 350 -12.22 36.22 -2.20
N PHE A 351 -11.14 35.91 -1.45
CA PHE A 351 -10.52 36.85 -0.54
C PHE A 351 -9.83 38.01 -1.28
N ALA A 352 -9.17 37.73 -2.40
CA ALA A 352 -8.58 38.79 -3.25
C ALA A 352 -9.64 39.82 -3.73
N LEU A 353 -10.84 39.33 -4.10
CA LEU A 353 -11.93 40.18 -4.54
C LEU A 353 -12.61 40.94 -3.39
N SER A 354 -12.55 40.45 -2.16
CA SER A 354 -13.17 41.07 -0.99
C SER A 354 -12.37 42.25 -0.41
N GLY A 355 -11.11 42.45 -0.81
CA GLY A 355 -10.26 43.53 -0.31
C GLY A 355 -9.85 43.37 1.15
N VAL A 356 -9.97 42.19 1.74
CA VAL A 356 -9.66 41.91 3.15
C VAL A 356 -8.14 41.74 3.34
N ASP A 357 -7.63 42.14 4.52
CA ASP A 357 -6.22 42.04 4.89
C ASP A 357 -5.71 40.59 4.76
N PRO A 358 -4.65 40.34 3.96
CA PRO A 358 -4.17 38.97 3.68
C PRO A 358 -3.56 38.27 4.89
N TYR A 359 -2.97 39.02 5.83
CA TYR A 359 -2.30 38.45 6.99
C TYR A 359 -3.25 38.30 8.19
N LYS A 360 -3.91 39.38 8.60
CA LYS A 360 -4.75 39.42 9.82
C LYS A 360 -6.07 38.67 9.63
N ALA A 361 -6.68 38.76 8.45
CA ALA A 361 -7.99 38.16 8.23
C ALA A 361 -7.91 36.85 7.43
N PHE A 362 -7.25 36.83 6.26
CA PHE A 362 -7.23 35.66 5.42
C PHE A 362 -6.33 34.52 5.99
N ALA A 363 -5.01 34.83 6.17
CA ALA A 363 -4.07 33.81 6.65
C ALA A 363 -4.41 33.37 8.08
N ALA A 364 -4.61 34.30 9.01
CA ALA A 364 -4.86 34.00 10.41
C ALA A 364 -6.14 33.16 10.63
N SER A 365 -7.22 33.45 9.89
CA SER A 365 -8.48 32.71 10.01
C SER A 365 -8.32 31.23 9.60
N PHE A 366 -7.70 30.98 8.47
CA PHE A 366 -7.55 29.60 7.97
C PHE A 366 -6.48 28.82 8.73
N ILE A 367 -5.38 29.44 9.13
CA ILE A 367 -4.37 28.85 10.02
C ILE A 367 -5.00 28.52 11.38
N GLY A 368 -5.77 29.44 11.96
CA GLY A 368 -6.49 29.22 13.21
C GLY A 368 -7.48 28.07 13.15
N MET A 369 -8.31 28.01 12.10
CA MET A 369 -9.24 26.90 11.86
C MET A 369 -8.52 25.56 11.74
N GLY A 370 -7.43 25.52 10.97
CA GLY A 370 -6.62 24.31 10.79
C GLY A 370 -5.99 23.85 12.10
N THR A 371 -5.45 24.80 12.89
CA THR A 371 -4.88 24.53 14.22
C THR A 371 -5.88 23.89 15.16
N LEU A 372 -7.09 24.46 15.28
CA LEU A 372 -8.14 23.88 16.10
C LEU A 372 -8.47 22.44 15.70
N GLY A 373 -8.61 22.20 14.40
CA GLY A 373 -8.88 20.85 13.89
C GLY A 373 -7.76 19.85 14.20
N ILE A 374 -6.49 20.25 14.03
CA ILE A 374 -5.34 19.37 14.30
C ILE A 374 -5.19 19.10 15.80
N VAL A 375 -5.34 20.11 16.67
CA VAL A 375 -5.31 19.92 18.13
C VAL A 375 -6.43 18.99 18.60
N ALA A 376 -7.64 19.12 18.05
CA ALA A 376 -8.74 18.20 18.35
C ALA A 376 -8.42 16.76 17.93
N LEU A 377 -7.78 16.57 16.77
CA LEU A 377 -7.35 15.26 16.27
C LEU A 377 -6.23 14.66 17.12
N GLN A 378 -5.28 15.46 17.57
CA GLN A 378 -4.23 15.04 18.49
C GLN A 378 -4.81 14.61 19.84
N ALA A 379 -5.81 15.34 20.36
CA ALA A 379 -6.54 14.97 21.57
C ALA A 379 -7.30 13.64 21.38
N ALA A 380 -8.04 13.50 20.27
CA ALA A 380 -8.75 12.26 19.93
C ALA A 380 -7.79 11.08 19.77
N ALA A 381 -6.62 11.29 19.17
CA ALA A 381 -5.58 10.26 19.04
C ALA A 381 -5.00 9.86 20.39
N SER A 382 -4.74 10.81 21.30
CA SER A 382 -4.31 10.51 22.68
C SER A 382 -5.33 9.64 23.41
N LEU A 383 -6.63 9.97 23.33
CA LEU A 383 -7.71 9.17 23.90
C LEU A 383 -7.77 7.77 23.25
N SER A 384 -7.56 7.72 21.94
CA SER A 384 -7.53 6.46 21.18
C SER A 384 -6.40 5.54 21.64
N VAL A 385 -5.22 6.07 21.97
CA VAL A 385 -4.12 5.28 22.56
C VAL A 385 -4.56 4.63 23.87
N VAL A 386 -5.11 5.42 24.79
CA VAL A 386 -5.58 4.91 26.09
C VAL A 386 -6.64 3.81 25.90
N ALA A 387 -7.66 4.06 25.04
CA ALA A 387 -8.72 3.11 24.77
C ALA A 387 -8.21 1.81 24.12
N PHE A 388 -7.28 1.92 23.17
CA PHE A 388 -6.71 0.78 22.44
C PHE A 388 -5.90 -0.14 23.36
N PHE A 389 -5.01 0.41 24.17
CA PHE A 389 -4.15 -0.38 25.06
C PHE A 389 -4.86 -0.89 26.32
N ARG A 390 -5.92 -0.20 26.80
CA ARG A 390 -6.75 -0.68 27.89
C ARG A 390 -7.44 -2.01 27.56
N LYS A 391 -7.90 -2.19 26.33
CA LYS A 391 -8.51 -3.44 25.85
C LYS A 391 -7.48 -4.58 25.75
N ARG A 392 -6.24 -4.28 25.44
CA ARG A 392 -5.19 -5.29 25.14
C ARG A 392 -4.30 -5.65 26.33
N ARG A 393 -4.24 -4.84 27.37
CA ARG A 393 -3.40 -4.99 28.56
C ARG A 393 -1.89 -5.24 28.25
N ASP A 394 -1.44 -4.81 27.06
CA ASP A 394 -0.04 -4.92 26.64
C ASP A 394 0.60 -3.51 26.60
N GLY A 395 1.78 -3.38 27.20
CA GLY A 395 2.57 -2.14 27.20
C GLY A 395 2.82 -1.58 28.60
N GLN A 396 3.80 -0.68 28.66
CA GLN A 396 4.16 0.01 29.92
C GLN A 396 3.10 1.08 30.26
N LEU A 397 2.63 1.11 31.49
CA LEU A 397 1.59 2.01 31.97
C LEU A 397 1.89 3.49 31.65
N TRP A 398 3.13 3.91 31.78
CA TRP A 398 3.57 5.25 31.42
C TRP A 398 3.28 5.58 29.96
N GLN A 399 3.63 4.68 29.04
CA GLN A 399 3.58 4.93 27.60
C GLN A 399 2.19 4.77 27.01
N THR A 400 1.34 3.99 27.65
CA THR A 400 0.02 3.62 27.09
C THR A 400 -1.17 4.26 27.80
N VAL A 401 -0.96 4.76 29.02
CA VAL A 401 -2.04 5.35 29.83
C VAL A 401 -1.66 6.75 30.35
N ILE A 402 -0.59 6.87 31.16
CA ILE A 402 -0.30 8.10 31.89
C ILE A 402 0.05 9.24 30.94
N ALA A 403 1.10 9.09 30.13
CA ALA A 403 1.53 10.14 29.21
C ALA A 403 0.44 10.49 28.17
N PRO A 404 -0.25 9.54 27.49
CA PRO A 404 -1.36 9.89 26.61
C PRO A 404 -2.53 10.58 27.31
N THR A 405 -2.82 10.27 28.59
CA THR A 405 -3.87 10.97 29.35
C THR A 405 -3.47 12.41 29.63
N ILE A 406 -2.22 12.67 30.02
CA ILE A 406 -1.71 14.05 30.19
C ILE A 406 -1.78 14.79 28.85
N GLY A 407 -1.37 14.16 27.74
CA GLY A 407 -1.48 14.71 26.41
C GLY A 407 -2.93 15.04 26.03
N PHE A 408 -3.86 14.11 26.29
CA PHE A 408 -5.31 14.33 26.04
C PHE A 408 -5.86 15.52 26.82
N VAL A 409 -5.60 15.60 28.13
CA VAL A 409 -6.08 16.69 28.97
C VAL A 409 -5.48 18.04 28.52
N GLY A 410 -4.16 18.09 28.28
CA GLY A 410 -3.49 19.29 27.84
C GLY A 410 -3.97 19.80 26.46
N LEU A 411 -4.11 18.90 25.48
CA LEU A 411 -4.60 19.25 24.13
C LEU A 411 -6.07 19.64 24.14
N THR A 412 -6.90 18.97 24.95
CA THR A 412 -8.33 19.32 25.11
C THR A 412 -8.47 20.69 25.76
N SER A 413 -7.69 20.98 26.78
CA SER A 413 -7.67 22.30 27.41
C SER A 413 -7.22 23.39 26.42
N ALA A 414 -6.17 23.11 25.62
CA ALA A 414 -5.72 24.00 24.56
C ALA A 414 -6.80 24.26 23.52
N PHE A 415 -7.52 23.21 23.08
CA PHE A 415 -8.64 23.33 22.15
C PHE A 415 -9.74 24.27 22.68
N PHE A 416 -10.19 24.08 23.92
CA PHE A 416 -11.24 24.93 24.51
C PHE A 416 -10.77 26.37 24.68
N LEU A 417 -9.54 26.57 25.16
CA LEU A 417 -8.96 27.91 25.28
C LEU A 417 -8.82 28.60 23.92
N ALA A 418 -8.48 27.83 22.85
CA ALA A 418 -8.44 28.33 21.50
C ALA A 418 -9.82 28.72 20.97
N ALA A 419 -10.79 27.84 21.12
CA ALA A 419 -12.13 28.05 20.60
C ALA A 419 -12.84 29.22 21.26
N THR A 420 -12.66 29.43 22.59
CA THR A 420 -13.26 30.55 23.34
C THR A 420 -12.60 31.89 23.06
N ASN A 421 -11.35 31.90 22.57
CA ASN A 421 -10.61 33.13 22.24
C ASN A 421 -10.35 33.27 20.74
N TYR A 422 -11.13 32.60 19.91
CA TYR A 422 -10.90 32.51 18.46
C TYR A 422 -10.97 33.88 17.77
N GLU A 423 -11.86 34.75 18.20
CA GLU A 423 -11.99 36.14 17.71
C GLU A 423 -10.70 36.93 17.89
N ILE A 424 -10.02 36.75 19.03
CA ILE A 424 -8.72 37.40 19.28
C ILE A 424 -7.64 36.82 18.36
N LEU A 425 -7.67 35.53 18.12
CA LEU A 425 -6.70 34.85 17.22
C LEU A 425 -6.82 35.35 15.78
N THR A 426 -8.05 35.54 15.28
CA THR A 426 -8.33 35.98 13.91
C THR A 426 -8.22 37.51 13.73
N GLY A 427 -8.21 38.26 14.84
CA GLY A 427 -8.15 39.72 14.82
C GLY A 427 -9.32 40.42 14.10
N THR A 428 -10.42 39.72 13.90
CA THR A 428 -11.59 40.20 13.17
C THR A 428 -12.90 39.94 13.92
N ASN A 429 -13.81 40.94 13.92
CA ASN A 429 -15.15 40.81 14.47
C ASN A 429 -16.14 40.18 13.46
N ASN A 430 -15.65 39.65 12.33
CA ASN A 430 -16.49 39.05 11.33
C ASN A 430 -17.08 37.71 11.86
N GLN A 431 -18.40 37.69 12.11
CA GLN A 431 -19.08 36.51 12.64
C GLN A 431 -18.89 35.27 11.78
N ALA A 432 -18.83 35.41 10.46
CA ALA A 432 -18.64 34.24 9.55
C ALA A 432 -17.27 33.60 9.77
N VAL A 433 -16.23 34.37 10.04
CA VAL A 433 -14.89 33.87 10.36
C VAL A 433 -14.87 33.23 11.75
N ASN A 434 -15.50 33.84 12.73
CA ASN A 434 -15.50 33.40 14.13
C ASN A 434 -16.39 32.17 14.37
N LEU A 435 -17.20 31.76 13.37
CA LEU A 435 -17.93 30.49 13.35
C LEU A 435 -17.10 29.27 12.95
N ALA A 436 -15.85 29.46 12.52
CA ALA A 436 -14.99 28.34 12.06
C ALA A 436 -14.84 27.18 13.07
N PRO A 437 -14.73 27.38 14.40
CA PRO A 437 -14.73 26.28 15.37
C PRO A 437 -15.99 25.41 15.31
N TYR A 438 -17.14 26.04 15.13
CA TYR A 438 -18.42 25.33 15.01
C TYR A 438 -18.54 24.58 13.68
N ALA A 439 -17.98 25.13 12.59
CA ALA A 439 -17.93 24.45 11.30
C ALA A 439 -17.14 23.14 11.39
N LEU A 440 -16.06 23.08 12.15
CA LEU A 440 -15.32 21.85 12.40
C LEU A 440 -16.15 20.79 13.12
N LEU A 441 -16.96 21.18 14.12
CA LEU A 441 -17.87 20.27 14.81
C LEU A 441 -18.93 19.71 13.86
N VAL A 442 -19.52 20.57 13.02
CA VAL A 442 -20.51 20.16 12.02
C VAL A 442 -19.89 19.18 11.01
N VAL A 443 -18.69 19.50 10.50
CA VAL A 443 -17.97 18.64 9.56
C VAL A 443 -17.65 17.28 10.20
N GLY A 444 -17.18 17.25 11.43
CA GLY A 444 -16.95 16.00 12.18
C GLY A 444 -18.22 15.19 12.36
N PHE A 445 -19.33 15.85 12.74
CA PHE A 445 -20.63 15.21 12.89
C PHE A 445 -21.17 14.61 11.58
N VAL A 446 -21.06 15.34 10.47
CA VAL A 446 -21.41 14.85 9.12
C VAL A 446 -20.58 13.60 8.78
N GLY A 447 -19.28 13.60 9.10
CA GLY A 447 -18.43 12.42 8.93
C GLY A 447 -18.90 11.23 9.76
N VAL A 448 -19.30 11.45 11.03
CA VAL A 448 -19.87 10.38 11.88
C VAL A 448 -21.17 9.82 11.27
N LEU A 449 -22.08 10.69 10.83
CA LEU A 449 -23.32 10.27 10.15
C LEU A 449 -23.02 9.47 8.88
N LYS A 450 -22.03 9.88 8.08
CA LYS A 450 -21.55 9.12 6.91
C LYS A 450 -21.05 7.74 7.32
N GLY A 451 -20.27 7.62 8.38
CA GLY A 451 -19.82 6.35 8.93
C GLY A 451 -20.97 5.43 9.37
N ILE A 452 -21.97 5.98 10.02
CA ILE A 452 -23.19 5.24 10.42
C ILE A 452 -24.01 4.82 9.17
N HIS A 453 -24.12 5.70 8.18
CA HIS A 453 -24.78 5.39 6.91
C HIS A 453 -24.10 4.25 6.17
N LEU A 454 -22.75 4.28 6.08
CA LEU A 454 -21.97 3.19 5.48
C LEU A 454 -22.16 1.86 6.22
N ARG A 455 -22.24 1.89 7.56
CA ARG A 455 -22.52 0.70 8.37
C ARG A 455 -23.86 0.05 8.00
N ARG A 456 -24.89 0.86 7.71
CA ARG A 456 -26.25 0.37 7.41
C ARG A 456 -26.44 -0.03 5.94
N ASN A 457 -25.89 0.77 5.01
CA ASN A 457 -26.22 0.70 3.59
C ASN A 457 -25.12 0.09 2.73
N ASN A 458 -23.86 0.04 3.23
CA ASN A 458 -22.74 -0.59 2.53
C ASN A 458 -21.78 -1.26 3.53
N PRO A 459 -22.19 -2.41 4.13
CA PRO A 459 -21.38 -3.12 5.12
C PRO A 459 -20.00 -3.50 4.63
N ALA A 460 -19.84 -3.81 3.33
CA ALA A 460 -18.57 -4.19 2.72
C ALA A 460 -17.56 -3.02 2.72
N VAL A 461 -18.00 -1.81 2.34
CA VAL A 461 -17.16 -0.60 2.44
C VAL A 461 -16.86 -0.29 3.90
N TYR A 462 -17.87 -0.39 4.78
CA TYR A 462 -17.68 -0.17 6.21
C TYR A 462 -16.67 -1.14 6.82
N ALA A 463 -16.67 -2.41 6.40
CA ALA A 463 -15.70 -3.40 6.83
C ALA A 463 -14.25 -3.00 6.49
N ARG A 464 -14.03 -2.38 5.32
CA ARG A 464 -12.70 -1.94 4.84
C ARG A 464 -12.17 -0.67 5.49
N LEU A 465 -13.01 0.10 6.19
CA LEU A 465 -12.59 1.37 6.79
C LEU A 465 -11.47 1.15 7.82
N ALA A 466 -10.43 1.98 7.74
CA ALA A 466 -9.25 1.97 8.61
C ALA A 466 -8.48 0.64 8.60
N SER A 467 -8.49 -0.10 7.47
CA SER A 467 -7.64 -1.27 7.29
C SER A 467 -6.18 -0.82 7.29
N SER A 468 -5.42 -1.21 8.30
CA SER A 468 -3.99 -0.99 8.33
C SER A 468 -3.28 -2.11 7.58
N GLN A 469 -2.23 -1.79 6.81
CA GLN A 469 -1.25 -2.80 6.43
C GLN A 469 -0.49 -3.21 7.69
N LEU A 470 -1.07 -4.10 8.49
CA LEU A 470 -0.31 -4.77 9.54
C LEU A 470 0.67 -5.71 8.82
N ARG A 471 1.93 -5.29 8.69
CA ARG A 471 3.02 -6.24 8.49
C ARG A 471 2.95 -7.24 9.63
N GLY A 472 2.93 -8.52 9.24
CA GLY A 472 2.90 -9.62 10.16
C GLY A 472 3.82 -9.38 11.35
N ARG A 473 3.20 -9.04 12.46
CA ARG A 473 3.86 -9.03 13.74
C ARG A 473 4.24 -10.48 13.99
N LYS A 474 5.48 -10.74 14.42
CA LYS A 474 5.74 -11.87 15.29
C LYS A 474 4.82 -11.71 16.52
N ARG A 475 3.56 -12.09 16.40
CA ARG A 475 2.77 -12.43 17.56
C ARG A 475 3.44 -13.68 18.11
N SER A 476 4.02 -13.57 19.30
CA SER A 476 4.28 -14.76 20.10
C SER A 476 3.04 -15.64 19.97
N ALA A 477 3.24 -16.89 19.61
CA ALA A 477 2.17 -17.86 19.50
C ALA A 477 1.26 -17.73 20.72
N GLN A 478 0.16 -16.99 20.58
CA GLN A 478 -0.95 -17.16 21.47
C GLN A 478 -1.52 -18.49 21.01
N THR A 479 -1.26 -19.51 21.80
CA THR A 479 -2.00 -20.77 21.73
C THR A 479 -3.46 -20.38 21.84
N HIS A 480 -4.17 -20.41 20.70
CA HIS A 480 -5.62 -20.36 20.74
C HIS A 480 -6.07 -21.55 21.60
N PRO A 481 -7.13 -21.43 22.40
CA PRO A 481 -7.69 -22.60 23.05
C PRO A 481 -7.90 -23.65 21.98
N ALA A 482 -7.46 -24.87 22.27
CA ALA A 482 -7.63 -26.00 21.38
C ALA A 482 -9.12 -26.13 21.05
N ILE A 483 -9.46 -26.11 19.78
CA ILE A 483 -10.82 -26.33 19.29
C ILE A 483 -10.95 -27.83 19.11
N ASP A 484 -11.98 -28.43 19.69
CA ASP A 484 -12.36 -29.80 19.40
C ASP A 484 -13.19 -29.79 18.11
N TYR A 485 -12.56 -30.14 16.99
CA TYR A 485 -13.22 -30.15 15.69
C TYR A 485 -14.10 -31.38 15.55
N SER A 486 -15.41 -31.19 15.52
CA SER A 486 -16.39 -32.25 15.38
C SER A 486 -16.62 -32.67 13.91
N ARG A 487 -16.33 -31.75 12.97
CA ARG A 487 -16.57 -31.91 11.54
C ARG A 487 -15.41 -32.58 10.82
N THR A 488 -15.76 -33.43 9.84
CA THR A 488 -14.78 -34.12 8.99
C THR A 488 -14.87 -33.63 7.54
N TYR A 489 -13.73 -33.28 6.97
CA TYR A 489 -13.62 -32.73 5.61
C TYR A 489 -13.03 -33.73 4.65
N CYS A 490 -13.46 -33.68 3.37
CA CYS A 490 -12.85 -34.45 2.27
C CYS A 490 -11.88 -33.54 1.50
N LEU A 491 -10.58 -33.89 1.47
CA LEU A 491 -9.57 -33.22 0.66
C LEU A 491 -9.28 -34.06 -0.60
N VAL A 492 -9.38 -33.46 -1.79
CA VAL A 492 -9.19 -34.12 -3.06
C VAL A 492 -7.99 -33.55 -3.81
N GLY A 493 -6.96 -34.42 -4.02
CA GLY A 493 -5.72 -34.09 -4.73
C GLY A 493 -4.50 -33.90 -3.82
N ALA A 494 -3.35 -34.48 -4.19
CA ALA A 494 -2.08 -34.41 -3.47
C ALA A 494 -0.96 -33.72 -4.28
N GLY A 495 -1.33 -32.76 -5.10
CA GLY A 495 -0.41 -31.79 -5.70
C GLY A 495 0.02 -30.72 -4.68
N PRO A 496 0.84 -29.72 -5.09
CA PRO A 496 1.35 -28.67 -4.21
C PRO A 496 0.28 -27.96 -3.38
N ALA A 497 -0.88 -27.65 -3.96
CA ALA A 497 -1.99 -27.00 -3.28
C ALA A 497 -2.61 -27.90 -2.18
N GLY A 498 -2.82 -29.19 -2.49
CA GLY A 498 -3.34 -30.17 -1.53
C GLY A 498 -2.39 -30.42 -0.37
N LEU A 499 -1.08 -30.48 -0.63
CA LEU A 499 -0.05 -30.63 0.40
C LEU A 499 -0.01 -29.46 1.37
N VAL A 500 -0.11 -28.22 0.87
CA VAL A 500 -0.17 -27.02 1.71
C VAL A 500 -1.45 -27.02 2.55
N MET A 501 -2.59 -27.35 1.94
CA MET A 501 -3.86 -27.44 2.65
C MET A 501 -3.84 -28.52 3.75
N ALA A 502 -3.33 -29.72 3.44
CA ALA A 502 -3.22 -30.81 4.41
C ALA A 502 -2.32 -30.42 5.59
N ARG A 503 -1.18 -29.77 5.34
CA ARG A 503 -0.31 -29.25 6.41
C ARG A 503 -1.06 -28.27 7.31
N ALA A 504 -1.85 -27.36 6.73
CA ALA A 504 -2.64 -26.40 7.49
C ALA A 504 -3.74 -27.08 8.33
N LEU A 505 -4.45 -28.07 7.77
CA LEU A 505 -5.47 -28.84 8.48
C LEU A 505 -4.88 -29.64 9.65
N ILE A 506 -3.72 -30.28 9.46
CA ILE A 506 -3.01 -31.03 10.52
C ILE A 506 -2.56 -30.08 11.63
N HIS A 507 -1.98 -28.94 11.24
CA HIS A 507 -1.54 -27.94 12.22
C HIS A 507 -2.68 -27.39 13.09
N GLU A 508 -3.85 -27.20 12.49
CA GLU A 508 -5.04 -26.69 13.20
C GLU A 508 -5.76 -27.79 13.99
N GLY A 509 -5.51 -29.08 13.68
CA GLY A 509 -6.17 -30.21 14.31
C GLY A 509 -7.54 -30.56 13.71
N VAL A 510 -7.80 -30.13 12.47
CA VAL A 510 -9.06 -30.40 11.76
C VAL A 510 -9.11 -31.85 11.28
N ASN A 511 -10.26 -32.53 11.48
CA ASN A 511 -10.46 -33.88 10.96
C ASN A 511 -10.68 -33.87 9.46
N PHE A 512 -9.94 -34.69 8.71
CA PHE A 512 -10.13 -34.84 7.27
C PHE A 512 -9.70 -36.21 6.76
N GLU A 513 -10.29 -36.61 5.62
CA GLU A 513 -9.81 -37.74 4.79
C GLU A 513 -9.29 -37.17 3.47
N TRP A 514 -8.20 -37.77 2.96
CA TRP A 514 -7.46 -37.22 1.83
C TRP A 514 -7.26 -38.24 0.73
N TYR A 515 -7.71 -37.93 -0.47
CA TYR A 515 -7.73 -38.84 -1.62
C TYR A 515 -6.88 -38.32 -2.77
N GLU A 516 -6.06 -39.19 -3.36
CA GLU A 516 -5.26 -38.92 -4.55
C GLU A 516 -5.41 -40.08 -5.55
N ARG A 517 -5.70 -39.72 -6.82
CA ARG A 517 -5.88 -40.71 -7.89
C ARG A 517 -4.56 -41.38 -8.31
N HIS A 518 -3.43 -40.67 -8.16
CA HIS A 518 -2.09 -41.18 -8.48
C HIS A 518 -1.48 -41.97 -7.31
N SER A 519 -0.40 -42.71 -7.60
CA SER A 519 0.31 -43.54 -6.63
C SER A 519 1.25 -42.77 -5.70
N ASP A 520 1.48 -41.46 -5.96
CA ASP A 520 2.39 -40.61 -5.18
C ASP A 520 1.92 -39.16 -5.19
N VAL A 521 2.57 -38.31 -4.36
CA VAL A 521 2.40 -36.86 -4.35
C VAL A 521 3.16 -36.20 -5.51
N GLY A 522 2.79 -35.00 -5.90
CA GLY A 522 3.51 -34.25 -6.93
C GLY A 522 2.58 -33.52 -7.92
N GLY A 523 1.37 -34.03 -8.10
CA GLY A 523 0.40 -33.47 -9.03
C GLY A 523 0.96 -33.43 -10.46
N ILE A 524 0.88 -32.26 -11.11
CA ILE A 524 1.36 -32.09 -12.49
C ILE A 524 2.88 -32.23 -12.64
N TRP A 525 3.65 -32.06 -11.56
CA TRP A 525 5.12 -32.16 -11.60
C TRP A 525 5.63 -33.59 -11.62
N ASP A 526 4.79 -34.58 -11.43
CA ASP A 526 5.14 -35.95 -11.66
C ASP A 526 4.77 -36.35 -13.11
N ILE A 527 5.79 -36.56 -13.94
CA ILE A 527 5.58 -36.87 -15.35
C ILE A 527 4.88 -38.23 -15.54
N ASP A 528 4.99 -39.12 -14.55
CA ASP A 528 4.36 -40.45 -14.55
C ASP A 528 2.88 -40.39 -14.15
N ASN A 529 2.38 -39.23 -13.67
CA ASN A 529 0.97 -39.05 -13.35
C ASN A 529 0.15 -38.96 -14.65
N PRO A 530 -0.81 -39.87 -14.91
CA PRO A 530 -1.60 -39.86 -16.14
C PRO A 530 -2.26 -38.49 -16.39
N GLY A 531 -1.99 -37.92 -17.56
CA GLY A 531 -2.47 -36.59 -17.94
C GLY A 531 -1.60 -35.41 -17.43
N SER A 532 -0.46 -35.67 -16.81
CA SER A 532 0.52 -34.61 -16.48
C SER A 532 0.99 -33.89 -17.74
N PRO A 533 1.04 -32.54 -17.76
CA PRO A 533 1.53 -31.75 -18.88
C PRO A 533 3.05 -31.66 -18.94
N MET A 534 3.79 -32.37 -18.10
CA MET A 534 5.25 -32.27 -18.02
C MET A 534 5.92 -33.00 -19.19
N TYR A 535 7.04 -32.44 -19.62
CA TYR A 535 7.92 -32.97 -20.68
C TYR A 535 9.38 -32.81 -20.22
N GLU A 536 10.29 -33.53 -20.88
CA GLU A 536 11.67 -33.72 -20.42
C GLU A 536 12.46 -32.39 -20.28
N SER A 537 12.25 -31.45 -21.18
CA SER A 537 12.90 -30.15 -21.16
C SER A 537 12.22 -29.11 -20.22
N ALA A 538 11.14 -29.48 -19.52
CA ALA A 538 10.40 -28.56 -18.67
C ALA A 538 11.20 -28.08 -17.46
N HIS A 539 11.20 -26.78 -17.27
CA HIS A 539 11.78 -26.10 -16.11
C HIS A 539 10.73 -25.21 -15.43
N PHE A 540 10.94 -24.95 -14.16
CA PHE A 540 10.12 -23.99 -13.46
C PHE A 540 10.24 -22.61 -14.11
N ILE A 541 9.14 -21.89 -14.25
CA ILE A 541 9.11 -20.56 -14.88
C ILE A 541 9.39 -19.41 -13.90
N SER A 542 9.37 -19.69 -12.60
CA SER A 542 9.79 -18.79 -11.53
C SER A 542 11.02 -19.36 -10.82
N SER A 543 11.83 -18.48 -10.21
CA SER A 543 13.08 -18.90 -9.61
C SER A 543 12.90 -19.62 -8.26
N LYS A 544 13.91 -20.39 -7.84
CA LYS A 544 13.95 -21.01 -6.51
C LYS A 544 13.81 -20.01 -5.36
N TYR A 545 14.16 -18.74 -5.58
CA TYR A 545 14.11 -17.69 -4.56
C TYR A 545 12.68 -17.21 -4.26
N THR A 546 11.82 -17.22 -5.28
CA THR A 546 10.43 -16.76 -5.14
C THR A 546 9.48 -17.90 -4.80
N SER A 547 9.81 -19.16 -5.16
CA SER A 547 8.85 -20.26 -5.37
C SER A 547 8.87 -21.34 -4.30
N GLY A 548 9.64 -21.22 -3.23
CA GLY A 548 9.61 -22.18 -2.13
C GLY A 548 8.29 -22.15 -1.34
N PHE A 549 7.90 -23.30 -0.76
CA PHE A 549 6.84 -23.35 0.23
C PHE A 549 7.20 -22.48 1.46
N ILE A 550 6.21 -21.91 2.12
CA ILE A 550 6.43 -21.14 3.35
C ILE A 550 7.02 -22.07 4.43
N GLY A 551 8.14 -21.66 5.03
CA GLY A 551 8.89 -22.45 6.00
C GLY A 551 9.74 -23.59 5.44
N PHE A 552 9.70 -23.84 4.11
CA PHE A 552 10.48 -24.89 3.45
C PHE A 552 11.09 -24.37 2.13
N PRO A 553 12.24 -23.66 2.21
CA PRO A 553 12.89 -23.11 1.02
C PRO A 553 13.47 -24.21 0.12
N MET A 554 13.56 -23.94 -1.18
CA MET A 554 14.23 -24.87 -2.11
C MET A 554 15.72 -24.99 -1.78
N PRO A 555 16.35 -26.16 -2.00
CA PRO A 555 17.77 -26.37 -1.76
C PRO A 555 18.66 -25.35 -2.48
N SER A 556 19.70 -24.87 -1.81
CA SER A 556 20.67 -23.92 -2.39
C SER A 556 21.42 -24.50 -3.59
N SER A 557 21.59 -25.84 -3.63
CA SER A 557 22.22 -26.58 -4.73
C SER A 557 21.39 -26.61 -6.03
N TYR A 558 20.12 -26.27 -5.98
CA TYR A 558 19.29 -26.21 -7.18
C TYR A 558 19.69 -25.04 -8.08
N PRO A 559 19.58 -25.19 -9.41
CA PRO A 559 19.75 -24.05 -10.32
C PRO A 559 18.69 -22.98 -10.04
N ASP A 560 18.88 -21.77 -10.57
CA ASP A 560 17.94 -20.66 -10.38
C ASP A 560 16.53 -21.03 -10.84
N TYR A 561 16.39 -21.76 -11.93
CA TYR A 561 15.14 -22.29 -12.45
C TYR A 561 15.22 -23.83 -12.49
N PRO A 562 14.76 -24.52 -11.46
CA PRO A 562 14.88 -25.96 -11.33
C PRO A 562 14.13 -26.73 -12.42
N THR A 563 14.64 -27.92 -12.77
CA THR A 563 13.97 -28.85 -13.68
C THR A 563 12.73 -29.46 -13.04
N TRP A 564 11.84 -30.03 -13.86
CA TRP A 564 10.66 -30.72 -13.37
C TRP A 564 11.00 -31.84 -12.37
N ARG A 565 12.10 -32.56 -12.57
CA ARG A 565 12.57 -33.61 -11.64
C ARG A 565 12.91 -33.04 -10.28
N GLN A 566 13.65 -31.93 -10.24
CA GLN A 566 14.00 -31.25 -9.00
C GLN A 566 12.78 -30.71 -8.28
N ILE A 567 11.78 -30.19 -9.01
CA ILE A 567 10.53 -29.72 -8.41
C ILE A 567 9.71 -30.90 -7.87
N ARG A 568 9.59 -32.00 -8.61
CA ARG A 568 8.95 -33.24 -8.12
C ARG A 568 9.59 -33.70 -6.82
N ASP A 569 10.91 -33.85 -6.82
CA ASP A 569 11.66 -34.31 -5.65
C ASP A 569 11.51 -33.35 -4.46
N TYR A 570 11.55 -32.04 -4.71
CA TYR A 570 11.28 -31.01 -3.68
C TYR A 570 9.87 -31.14 -3.08
N ILE A 571 8.85 -31.43 -3.88
CA ILE A 571 7.47 -31.63 -3.41
C ILE A 571 7.39 -32.90 -2.56
N ARG A 572 8.06 -33.98 -2.98
CA ARG A 572 8.15 -35.23 -2.23
C ARG A 572 8.88 -35.07 -0.89
N ASP A 573 9.97 -34.30 -0.89
CA ASP A 573 10.72 -33.97 0.33
C ASP A 573 9.86 -33.13 1.30
N PHE A 574 9.06 -32.20 0.78
CA PHE A 574 8.10 -31.45 1.58
C PHE A 574 7.08 -32.39 2.24
N ALA A 575 6.46 -33.25 1.46
CA ALA A 575 5.48 -34.21 1.97
C ALA A 575 6.08 -35.10 3.05
N LYS A 576 7.32 -35.60 2.84
CA LYS A 576 8.06 -36.45 3.79
C LYS A 576 8.42 -35.67 5.07
N SER A 577 8.92 -34.44 4.94
CA SER A 577 9.37 -33.62 6.09
C SER A 577 8.24 -33.29 7.07
N PHE A 578 7.02 -33.16 6.58
CA PHE A 578 5.82 -32.90 7.39
C PHE A 578 4.96 -34.14 7.64
N GLY A 579 5.43 -35.36 7.29
CA GLY A 579 4.71 -36.60 7.52
C GLY A 579 3.40 -36.74 6.76
N LEU A 580 3.22 -36.00 5.66
CA LEU A 580 1.93 -35.85 4.95
C LEU A 580 1.58 -37.13 4.14
N SER A 581 2.56 -37.81 3.56
CA SER A 581 2.34 -38.97 2.69
C SER A 581 1.61 -40.13 3.39
N SER A 582 1.75 -40.23 4.71
CA SER A 582 1.05 -41.29 5.50
C SER A 582 -0.44 -41.00 5.70
N LYS A 583 -0.92 -39.80 5.36
CA LYS A 583 -2.32 -39.39 5.51
C LYS A 583 -3.10 -39.48 4.19
N VAL A 584 -2.43 -39.67 3.06
CA VAL A 584 -3.05 -39.75 1.74
C VAL A 584 -3.52 -41.18 1.45
N LYS A 585 -4.75 -41.34 0.94
CA LYS A 585 -5.24 -42.55 0.33
C LYS A 585 -4.95 -42.47 -1.17
N PHE A 586 -3.80 -43.05 -1.58
CA PHE A 586 -3.37 -43.10 -2.97
C PHE A 586 -4.19 -44.06 -3.80
N ASN A 587 -4.08 -43.96 -5.13
CA ASN A 587 -4.79 -44.79 -6.12
C ASN A 587 -6.33 -44.77 -5.90
N THR A 588 -6.83 -43.66 -5.35
CA THR A 588 -8.25 -43.51 -5.02
C THR A 588 -8.74 -42.17 -5.57
N SER A 589 -9.54 -42.24 -6.63
CA SER A 589 -10.20 -41.05 -7.19
C SER A 589 -11.59 -40.84 -6.59
N VAL A 590 -12.01 -39.58 -6.55
CA VAL A 590 -13.41 -39.22 -6.32
C VAL A 590 -14.12 -39.27 -7.67
N ASN A 591 -15.16 -40.13 -7.77
CA ASN A 591 -15.96 -40.29 -8.96
C ASN A 591 -17.15 -39.34 -9.00
N ARG A 592 -17.74 -39.07 -7.84
CA ARG A 592 -18.87 -38.17 -7.71
C ARG A 592 -18.89 -37.51 -6.33
N ALA A 593 -19.24 -36.23 -6.27
CA ALA A 593 -19.48 -35.46 -5.03
C ALA A 593 -20.77 -34.69 -5.16
N THR A 594 -21.76 -35.00 -4.31
CA THR A 594 -23.11 -34.46 -4.36
C THR A 594 -23.44 -33.79 -3.01
N PRO A 595 -23.98 -32.59 -3.00
CA PRO A 595 -24.42 -31.95 -1.76
C PRO A 595 -25.70 -32.66 -1.27
N ILE A 596 -25.71 -33.15 -0.03
CA ILE A 596 -26.90 -33.74 0.63
C ILE A 596 -27.69 -32.63 1.33
N SER A 597 -26.98 -31.62 1.82
CA SER A 597 -27.53 -30.42 2.43
C SER A 597 -26.53 -29.26 2.25
N ASN A 598 -26.86 -28.07 2.72
CA ASN A 598 -25.96 -26.92 2.63
C ASN A 598 -24.57 -27.12 3.24
N ASP A 599 -24.43 -28.07 4.17
CA ASP A 599 -23.21 -28.32 4.93
C ASP A 599 -22.70 -29.75 4.87
N ARG A 600 -23.33 -30.64 4.11
CA ARG A 600 -22.94 -32.07 4.02
C ARG A 600 -22.84 -32.53 2.58
N TRP A 601 -21.88 -33.42 2.35
CA TRP A 601 -21.53 -34.00 1.06
C TRP A 601 -21.53 -35.49 1.09
N GLU A 602 -22.11 -36.11 0.06
CA GLU A 602 -21.92 -37.52 -0.27
C GLU A 602 -20.83 -37.64 -1.35
N VAL A 603 -19.82 -38.44 -1.09
CA VAL A 603 -18.66 -38.61 -1.95
C VAL A 603 -18.52 -40.11 -2.31
N GLU A 604 -18.63 -40.39 -3.60
CA GLU A 604 -18.41 -41.74 -4.17
C GLU A 604 -16.95 -41.86 -4.63
N LEU A 605 -16.26 -42.87 -4.14
CA LEU A 605 -14.88 -43.18 -4.46
C LEU A 605 -14.76 -44.22 -5.59
N SER A 606 -13.60 -44.25 -6.26
CA SER A 606 -13.29 -45.25 -7.30
C SER A 606 -13.30 -46.70 -6.78
N THR A 607 -13.22 -46.91 -5.49
CA THR A 607 -13.36 -48.19 -4.82
C THR A 607 -14.81 -48.69 -4.73
N GLY A 608 -15.79 -47.86 -5.09
CA GLY A 608 -17.21 -48.09 -4.90
C GLY A 608 -17.72 -47.75 -3.50
N GLU A 609 -16.86 -47.26 -2.63
CA GLU A 609 -17.24 -46.81 -1.29
C GLU A 609 -17.91 -45.41 -1.38
N VAL A 610 -19.00 -45.21 -0.63
CA VAL A 610 -19.69 -43.94 -0.48
C VAL A 610 -19.47 -43.43 0.93
N ARG A 611 -19.05 -42.19 1.07
CA ARG A 611 -18.73 -41.51 2.32
C ARG A 611 -19.43 -40.18 2.45
N GLU A 612 -19.74 -39.80 3.70
CA GLU A 612 -20.31 -38.48 4.01
C GLU A 612 -19.28 -37.58 4.70
N PHE A 613 -19.26 -36.29 4.31
CA PHE A 613 -18.35 -35.29 4.84
C PHE A 613 -19.08 -33.97 5.13
N ASP A 614 -18.57 -33.18 6.08
CA ASP A 614 -19.09 -31.87 6.46
C ASP A 614 -18.54 -30.74 5.59
N GLY A 615 -17.67 -31.05 4.64
CA GLY A 615 -17.16 -30.09 3.65
C GLY A 615 -16.21 -30.76 2.66
N LEU A 616 -16.07 -30.10 1.51
CA LEU A 616 -15.28 -30.60 0.38
C LEU A 616 -14.22 -29.58 -0.02
N LEU A 617 -12.94 -30.00 -0.04
CA LEU A 617 -11.76 -29.20 -0.40
C LEU A 617 -11.19 -29.69 -1.72
N ILE A 618 -11.35 -28.89 -2.77
CA ILE A 618 -10.91 -29.19 -4.13
C ILE A 618 -9.49 -28.67 -4.33
N ALA A 619 -8.51 -29.56 -4.42
CA ALA A 619 -7.10 -29.24 -4.70
C ALA A 619 -6.59 -29.96 -5.97
N THR A 620 -7.49 -30.19 -6.92
CA THR A 620 -7.21 -30.99 -8.13
C THR A 620 -6.33 -30.29 -9.16
N GLY A 621 -6.13 -28.99 -9.04
CA GLY A 621 -5.39 -28.18 -10.04
C GLY A 621 -6.21 -27.90 -11.29
N THR A 622 -5.62 -27.12 -12.21
CA THR A 622 -6.32 -26.52 -13.37
C THR A 622 -5.77 -26.96 -14.74
N ASN A 623 -4.65 -27.70 -14.78
CA ASN A 623 -3.95 -28.04 -16.03
C ASN A 623 -4.08 -29.55 -16.39
N TRP A 624 -5.30 -30.09 -16.28
CA TRP A 624 -5.58 -31.49 -16.57
C TRP A 624 -6.47 -31.71 -17.78
N HIS A 625 -7.29 -30.73 -18.17
CA HIS A 625 -8.26 -30.84 -19.24
C HIS A 625 -7.81 -29.98 -20.43
N PRO A 626 -7.20 -30.60 -21.47
CA PRO A 626 -6.66 -29.85 -22.61
C PRO A 626 -7.74 -29.09 -23.35
N SER A 627 -7.42 -27.85 -23.74
CA SER A 627 -8.27 -27.03 -24.61
C SER A 627 -7.92 -27.35 -26.06
N ILE A 628 -8.78 -28.10 -26.72
CA ILE A 628 -8.57 -28.53 -28.09
C ILE A 628 -9.51 -27.76 -29.02
N PRO A 629 -9.04 -26.72 -29.73
CA PRO A 629 -9.80 -26.03 -30.73
C PRO A 629 -10.08 -26.94 -31.93
N LYS A 630 -11.22 -26.71 -32.61
CA LYS A 630 -11.56 -27.43 -33.82
C LYS A 630 -11.11 -26.59 -35.02
N PHE A 631 -10.45 -27.25 -35.96
CA PHE A 631 -9.99 -26.66 -37.22
C PHE A 631 -10.76 -27.22 -38.39
N ALA A 632 -11.10 -26.36 -39.36
CA ALA A 632 -11.65 -26.83 -40.64
C ALA A 632 -10.65 -27.75 -41.33
N GLY A 633 -11.09 -28.90 -41.82
CA GLY A 633 -10.28 -29.89 -42.55
C GLY A 633 -9.42 -30.82 -41.67
N GLU A 634 -9.43 -30.69 -40.37
CA GLU A 634 -8.58 -31.46 -39.44
C GLU A 634 -8.68 -32.99 -39.63
N LYS A 635 -9.87 -33.51 -40.00
CA LYS A 635 -10.11 -34.94 -40.22
C LYS A 635 -9.45 -35.50 -41.51
N GLU A 636 -9.05 -34.60 -42.41
CA GLU A 636 -8.41 -34.99 -43.68
C GLU A 636 -6.90 -35.09 -43.57
N PHE A 637 -6.36 -34.54 -42.46
CA PHE A 637 -4.90 -34.47 -42.24
C PHE A 637 -4.32 -35.88 -42.09
N THR A 638 -3.30 -36.19 -42.90
CA THR A 638 -2.62 -37.49 -42.91
C THR A 638 -1.47 -37.59 -41.89
N GLY A 639 -1.03 -36.46 -41.33
CA GLY A 639 -0.04 -36.42 -40.27
C GLY A 639 -0.64 -36.63 -38.87
N THR A 640 0.10 -36.29 -37.86
CA THR A 640 -0.32 -36.40 -36.45
C THR A 640 -0.77 -35.05 -35.90
N ILE A 641 -1.94 -34.98 -35.26
CA ILE A 641 -2.34 -33.82 -34.43
C ILE A 641 -2.32 -34.28 -32.98
N SER A 642 -1.56 -33.58 -32.14
CA SER A 642 -1.52 -33.88 -30.68
C SER A 642 -1.60 -32.60 -29.87
N HIS A 643 -2.09 -32.71 -28.62
CA HIS A 643 -2.02 -31.60 -27.66
C HIS A 643 -0.69 -31.66 -26.90
N SER A 644 -0.18 -30.50 -26.42
CA SER A 644 1.05 -30.41 -25.64
C SER A 644 1.08 -31.31 -24.38
N VAL A 645 -0.09 -31.70 -23.85
CA VAL A 645 -0.20 -32.68 -22.75
C VAL A 645 0.37 -34.05 -23.12
N ASN A 646 0.40 -34.41 -24.39
CA ASN A 646 0.94 -35.68 -24.90
C ASN A 646 2.41 -35.58 -25.33
N PHE A 647 2.98 -34.40 -25.38
CA PHE A 647 4.39 -34.20 -25.68
C PHE A 647 5.25 -34.62 -24.48
N ARG A 648 6.26 -35.46 -24.71
CA ARG A 648 7.14 -35.98 -23.66
C ARG A 648 8.59 -35.60 -23.89
N GLU A 649 9.12 -35.83 -25.07
CA GLU A 649 10.54 -35.58 -25.35
C GLU A 649 10.77 -35.10 -26.80
N SER A 650 11.87 -34.40 -27.00
CA SER A 650 12.21 -33.80 -28.29
C SER A 650 12.61 -34.86 -29.37
N SER A 651 12.97 -36.06 -28.98
CA SER A 651 13.26 -37.17 -29.89
C SER A 651 12.06 -37.53 -30.76
N ASP A 652 10.83 -37.33 -30.28
CA ASP A 652 9.57 -37.56 -31.00
C ASP A 652 9.40 -36.63 -32.22
N LEU A 653 10.20 -35.57 -32.33
CA LEU A 653 10.11 -34.56 -33.39
C LEU A 653 11.14 -34.76 -34.51
N LYS A 654 12.04 -35.70 -34.31
CA LYS A 654 13.16 -35.96 -35.24
C LYS A 654 12.67 -36.27 -36.66
N GLU A 655 13.32 -35.62 -37.64
CA GLU A 655 13.04 -35.80 -39.07
C GLU A 655 11.60 -35.42 -39.51
N LYS A 656 10.84 -34.68 -38.68
CA LYS A 656 9.47 -34.25 -38.98
C LYS A 656 9.43 -32.72 -39.27
N ARG A 657 8.46 -32.32 -40.12
CA ARG A 657 8.05 -30.94 -40.28
C ARG A 657 6.99 -30.66 -39.23
N VAL A 658 7.32 -29.82 -38.26
CA VAL A 658 6.51 -29.65 -37.05
C VAL A 658 5.94 -28.23 -36.99
N LEU A 659 4.64 -28.14 -36.68
CA LEU A 659 3.99 -26.86 -36.34
C LEU A 659 3.54 -26.89 -34.87
N VAL A 660 3.98 -25.90 -34.09
CA VAL A 660 3.46 -25.68 -32.74
C VAL A 660 2.46 -24.52 -32.80
N ILE A 661 1.21 -24.78 -32.44
CA ILE A 661 0.14 -23.78 -32.41
C ILE A 661 -0.02 -23.24 -30.98
N GLY A 662 0.33 -21.95 -30.79
CA GLY A 662 0.28 -21.23 -29.53
C GLY A 662 1.67 -20.87 -28.98
N ALA A 663 1.76 -19.67 -28.42
CA ALA A 663 3.00 -19.05 -27.93
C ALA A 663 3.00 -18.82 -26.41
N GLY A 664 2.26 -19.63 -25.65
CA GLY A 664 2.38 -19.68 -24.18
C GLY A 664 3.66 -20.39 -23.74
N ASN A 665 3.96 -20.48 -22.41
CA ASN A 665 5.21 -21.07 -21.91
C ASN A 665 5.49 -22.46 -22.50
N SER A 666 4.51 -23.38 -22.48
CA SER A 666 4.70 -24.71 -23.10
C SER A 666 4.91 -24.62 -24.61
N GLY A 667 4.19 -23.72 -25.29
CA GLY A 667 4.31 -23.56 -26.73
C GLY A 667 5.70 -23.11 -27.14
N VAL A 668 6.28 -22.11 -26.47
CA VAL A 668 7.63 -21.62 -26.78
C VAL A 668 8.72 -22.63 -26.41
N ASP A 669 8.55 -23.38 -25.32
CA ASP A 669 9.51 -24.42 -24.93
C ASP A 669 9.52 -25.57 -25.97
N ILE A 670 8.33 -26.05 -26.37
CA ILE A 670 8.18 -27.12 -27.39
C ILE A 670 8.65 -26.62 -28.77
N ALA A 671 8.41 -25.34 -29.10
CA ALA A 671 8.92 -24.74 -30.33
C ALA A 671 10.46 -24.67 -30.33
N CYS A 672 11.11 -24.37 -29.20
CA CYS A 672 12.56 -24.47 -29.07
C CYS A 672 13.08 -25.91 -29.21
N ASP A 673 12.36 -26.88 -28.67
CA ASP A 673 12.71 -28.29 -28.84
C ASP A 673 12.55 -28.77 -30.31
N ALA A 674 11.50 -28.27 -30.97
CA ALA A 674 11.29 -28.52 -32.41
C ALA A 674 12.40 -27.86 -33.26
N ALA A 675 12.78 -26.63 -32.95
CA ALA A 675 13.88 -25.91 -33.63
C ALA A 675 15.21 -26.66 -33.58
N ARG A 676 15.45 -27.42 -32.50
CA ARG A 676 16.69 -28.19 -32.31
C ARG A 676 16.68 -29.58 -32.94
N ASN A 677 15.50 -30.21 -33.11
CA ASN A 677 15.39 -31.64 -33.41
C ASN A 677 14.56 -31.95 -34.65
N ALA A 678 13.61 -31.09 -35.05
CA ALA A 678 12.77 -31.29 -36.21
C ALA A 678 13.53 -31.04 -37.53
N GLN A 679 13.03 -31.56 -38.62
CA GLN A 679 13.52 -31.24 -39.97
C GLN A 679 13.26 -29.76 -40.31
N ILE A 680 12.07 -29.29 -40.01
CA ILE A 680 11.62 -27.90 -40.11
C ILE A 680 10.65 -27.62 -38.95
N ALA A 681 10.81 -26.50 -38.28
CA ALA A 681 9.96 -26.07 -37.16
C ALA A 681 9.24 -24.75 -37.46
N TYR A 682 7.93 -24.75 -37.21
CA TYR A 682 7.07 -23.58 -37.33
C TYR A 682 6.38 -23.32 -35.99
N MET A 683 6.13 -22.04 -35.70
CA MET A 683 5.33 -21.62 -34.54
C MET A 683 4.23 -20.66 -34.99
N SER A 684 2.96 -21.04 -34.85
CA SER A 684 1.81 -20.18 -35.15
C SER A 684 1.46 -19.31 -33.95
N VAL A 685 1.43 -17.99 -34.20
CA VAL A 685 1.19 -16.96 -33.21
C VAL A 685 0.10 -16.00 -33.69
N ARG A 686 -1.09 -16.03 -33.05
CA ARG A 686 -2.26 -15.21 -33.49
C ARG A 686 -2.24 -13.77 -32.99
N ARG A 687 -1.44 -13.44 -31.96
CA ARG A 687 -1.36 -12.12 -31.31
C ARG A 687 0.04 -11.82 -30.81
N GLY A 688 0.36 -10.55 -30.56
CA GLY A 688 1.63 -10.16 -30.01
C GLY A 688 1.81 -10.54 -28.53
N TYR A 689 3.01 -10.95 -28.17
CA TYR A 689 3.40 -11.27 -26.79
C TYR A 689 4.70 -10.59 -26.42
N ARG A 690 4.92 -10.40 -25.08
CA ARG A 690 6.22 -10.02 -24.54
C ARG A 690 6.93 -11.24 -23.97
N TYR A 691 8.15 -11.48 -24.44
CA TYR A 691 9.00 -12.56 -23.99
C TYR A 691 9.97 -12.05 -22.94
N ILE A 692 9.92 -12.60 -21.74
CA ILE A 692 10.68 -12.13 -20.59
C ILE A 692 11.94 -12.98 -20.41
N PRO A 693 13.15 -12.36 -20.39
CA PRO A 693 14.38 -13.08 -20.07
C PRO A 693 14.31 -13.71 -18.67
N LYS A 694 14.72 -14.96 -18.53
CA LYS A 694 14.87 -15.60 -17.21
C LYS A 694 15.88 -14.89 -16.33
N HIS A 695 16.92 -14.29 -16.92
CA HIS A 695 17.94 -13.52 -16.21
C HIS A 695 18.09 -12.13 -16.80
N ILE A 696 18.15 -11.12 -15.94
CA ILE A 696 18.52 -9.74 -16.26
C ILE A 696 19.73 -9.38 -15.41
N PHE A 697 20.79 -8.87 -16.02
CA PHE A 697 22.09 -8.61 -15.37
C PHE A 697 22.68 -9.84 -14.65
N GLY A 698 22.43 -11.06 -15.17
CA GLY A 698 22.89 -12.31 -14.56
C GLY A 698 22.10 -12.74 -13.32
N LEU A 699 21.02 -12.04 -12.97
CA LEU A 699 20.17 -12.34 -11.82
C LEU A 699 18.79 -12.82 -12.28
N PRO A 700 18.13 -13.75 -11.55
CA PRO A 700 16.78 -14.18 -11.89
C PRO A 700 15.82 -13.01 -11.93
N THR A 701 15.08 -12.86 -13.02
CA THR A 701 14.23 -11.70 -13.29
C THR A 701 13.14 -11.53 -12.25
N ASP A 702 12.48 -12.60 -11.84
CA ASP A 702 11.42 -12.56 -10.83
C ASP A 702 11.96 -12.21 -9.43
N ALA A 703 13.14 -12.71 -9.04
CA ALA A 703 13.80 -12.36 -7.80
C ALA A 703 14.29 -10.89 -7.81
N LEU A 704 14.79 -10.43 -8.95
CA LEU A 704 15.23 -9.05 -9.15
C LEU A 704 14.05 -8.07 -9.11
N LEU A 705 12.99 -8.33 -9.87
CA LEU A 705 11.79 -7.49 -9.91
C LEU A 705 11.02 -7.52 -8.58
N SER A 706 11.03 -8.64 -7.87
CA SER A 706 10.42 -8.74 -6.52
C SER A 706 11.28 -8.11 -5.41
N GLY A 707 12.53 -7.74 -5.73
CA GLY A 707 13.45 -7.14 -4.79
C GLY A 707 14.04 -8.08 -3.74
N LEU A 708 14.02 -9.37 -4.01
CA LEU A 708 14.71 -10.37 -3.19
C LEU A 708 16.22 -10.35 -3.42
N VAL A 709 16.66 -9.89 -4.58
CA VAL A 709 18.06 -9.68 -4.93
C VAL A 709 18.27 -8.23 -5.37
N ASP A 710 19.40 -7.64 -4.98
CA ASP A 710 19.73 -6.27 -5.37
C ASP A 710 20.34 -6.23 -6.78
N PRO A 711 20.02 -5.22 -7.60
CA PRO A 711 20.68 -5.02 -8.90
C PRO A 711 22.16 -4.71 -8.71
N PRO A 712 22.98 -4.92 -9.74
CA PRO A 712 24.39 -4.53 -9.73
C PRO A 712 24.58 -3.05 -9.35
N LYS A 713 25.70 -2.72 -8.70
CA LYS A 713 26.00 -1.33 -8.29
C LYS A 713 25.96 -0.39 -9.50
N GLY A 714 25.21 0.70 -9.37
CA GLY A 714 25.06 1.71 -10.41
C GLY A 714 23.92 1.45 -11.42
N VAL A 715 23.24 0.30 -11.32
CA VAL A 715 22.07 -0.01 -12.15
C VAL A 715 20.81 0.30 -11.35
N ALA A 716 20.03 1.26 -11.84
CA ALA A 716 18.70 1.53 -11.29
C ALA A 716 17.68 0.69 -12.07
N ILE A 717 17.00 -0.21 -11.37
CA ILE A 717 15.80 -0.88 -11.88
C ILE A 717 14.59 -0.09 -11.32
N GLY A 718 14.17 0.88 -12.10
CA GLY A 718 12.99 1.70 -11.81
C GLY A 718 12.51 2.30 -13.12
N GLY A 719 11.20 2.26 -13.36
CA GLY A 719 10.59 2.76 -14.56
C GLY A 719 9.56 1.79 -15.15
N ASP A 720 9.20 2.02 -16.37
CA ASP A 720 8.24 1.22 -17.12
C ASP A 720 8.82 -0.17 -17.44
N ALA A 721 8.21 -1.21 -16.87
CA ALA A 721 8.57 -2.62 -17.10
C ALA A 721 8.45 -2.99 -18.58
N ASN A 722 7.47 -2.42 -19.29
CA ASN A 722 7.32 -2.63 -20.74
C ASN A 722 8.55 -2.13 -21.48
N LYS A 723 8.97 -0.90 -21.18
CA LYS A 723 10.16 -0.30 -21.82
C LYS A 723 11.43 -1.09 -21.53
N LEU A 724 11.57 -1.62 -20.32
CA LEU A 724 12.72 -2.47 -19.98
C LEU A 724 12.72 -3.73 -20.83
N ILE A 725 11.60 -4.46 -20.88
CA ILE A 725 11.51 -5.71 -21.65
C ILE A 725 11.65 -5.42 -23.15
N ASP A 726 10.97 -4.40 -23.67
CA ASP A 726 11.06 -4.01 -25.08
C ASP A 726 12.49 -3.59 -25.46
N THR A 727 13.25 -2.95 -24.56
CA THR A 727 14.66 -2.63 -24.76
C THR A 727 15.55 -3.89 -24.82
N LEU A 728 15.22 -4.90 -24.00
CA LEU A 728 16.01 -6.14 -23.95
C LEU A 728 15.70 -7.10 -25.12
N THR A 729 14.47 -7.09 -25.63
CA THR A 729 14.03 -7.99 -26.70
C THR A 729 14.06 -7.37 -28.10
N GLY A 730 14.06 -6.04 -28.17
CA GLY A 730 14.03 -5.28 -29.43
C GLY A 730 12.71 -5.39 -30.17
N ASP A 731 12.69 -4.99 -31.44
CA ASP A 731 11.52 -5.09 -32.30
C ASP A 731 11.29 -6.54 -32.74
N LEU A 732 10.24 -7.16 -32.23
CA LEU A 732 9.89 -8.54 -32.49
C LEU A 732 9.30 -8.76 -33.89
N THR A 733 8.81 -7.70 -34.55
CA THR A 733 8.22 -7.80 -35.89
C THR A 733 9.24 -8.21 -36.93
N ARG A 734 10.52 -7.86 -36.75
CA ARG A 734 11.64 -8.29 -37.60
C ARG A 734 11.85 -9.81 -37.59
N LEU A 735 11.31 -10.51 -36.59
CA LEU A 735 11.38 -11.97 -36.45
C LEU A 735 10.09 -12.68 -36.95
N GLY A 736 9.18 -11.93 -37.59
CA GLY A 736 7.91 -12.44 -38.07
C GLY A 736 6.83 -12.57 -36.99
N LEU A 737 7.09 -12.08 -35.78
CA LEU A 737 6.10 -12.09 -34.69
C LEU A 737 5.22 -10.84 -34.75
N PRO A 738 3.95 -10.90 -34.36
CA PRO A 738 3.13 -9.70 -34.17
C PRO A 738 3.70 -8.78 -33.07
N ALA A 739 3.52 -7.46 -33.21
CA ALA A 739 3.89 -6.51 -32.18
C ALA A 739 3.11 -6.79 -30.87
N PRO A 740 3.72 -6.65 -29.68
CA PRO A 740 3.01 -6.80 -28.41
C PRO A 740 1.82 -5.83 -28.30
N ASP A 741 0.67 -6.33 -27.89
CA ASP A 741 -0.61 -5.61 -27.84
C ASP A 741 -1.10 -5.37 -26.38
N HIS A 742 -0.27 -5.65 -25.37
CA HIS A 742 -0.63 -5.60 -23.95
C HIS A 742 0.59 -5.27 -23.07
N ASP A 743 0.35 -4.85 -21.83
CA ASP A 743 1.39 -4.59 -20.85
C ASP A 743 1.96 -5.89 -20.24
N VAL A 744 3.20 -5.86 -19.74
CA VAL A 744 3.91 -7.03 -19.18
C VAL A 744 3.12 -7.74 -18.10
N LEU A 745 2.44 -7.00 -17.21
CA LEU A 745 1.70 -7.54 -16.07
C LEU A 745 0.22 -7.85 -16.36
N THR A 746 -0.27 -7.52 -17.55
CA THR A 746 -1.68 -7.72 -17.93
C THR A 746 -1.92 -9.03 -18.68
N SER A 747 -0.87 -9.83 -18.83
CA SER A 747 -0.91 -11.18 -19.41
C SER A 747 -0.04 -12.12 -18.57
N HIS A 748 -0.25 -13.44 -18.74
CA HIS A 748 0.62 -14.44 -18.13
C HIS A 748 2.04 -14.31 -18.69
N PRO A 749 3.08 -14.16 -17.83
CA PRO A 749 4.44 -13.93 -18.29
C PRO A 749 4.98 -15.13 -19.08
N ILE A 750 5.59 -14.88 -20.24
CA ILE A 750 6.28 -15.87 -21.04
C ILE A 750 7.77 -15.78 -20.72
N MET A 751 8.27 -16.71 -19.89
CA MET A 751 9.62 -16.69 -19.33
C MET A 751 10.61 -17.48 -20.23
N ASN A 752 10.64 -17.14 -21.51
CA ASN A 752 11.54 -17.77 -22.46
C ASN A 752 11.92 -16.82 -23.61
N THR A 753 13.19 -16.42 -23.68
CA THR A 753 13.74 -15.64 -24.80
C THR A 753 14.60 -16.49 -25.75
N GLN A 754 14.80 -17.80 -25.49
CA GLN A 754 15.53 -18.69 -26.41
C GLN A 754 14.77 -18.83 -27.74
N VAL A 755 13.45 -18.77 -27.71
CA VAL A 755 12.62 -18.79 -28.91
C VAL A 755 12.99 -17.67 -29.88
N LEU A 756 13.37 -16.48 -29.38
CA LEU A 756 13.79 -15.34 -30.19
C LEU A 756 15.13 -15.62 -30.90
N HIS A 757 16.05 -16.35 -30.25
CA HIS A 757 17.31 -16.79 -30.87
C HIS A 757 17.04 -17.76 -32.02
N HIS A 758 16.19 -18.75 -31.85
CA HIS A 758 15.84 -19.72 -32.89
C HIS A 758 15.12 -19.05 -34.09
N LEU A 759 14.24 -18.07 -33.80
CA LEU A 759 13.62 -17.25 -34.86
C LEU A 759 14.67 -16.40 -35.60
N ALA A 760 15.62 -15.80 -34.88
CA ALA A 760 16.67 -14.95 -35.48
C ALA A 760 17.68 -15.76 -36.29
N HIS A 761 17.91 -17.03 -35.95
CA HIS A 761 18.79 -17.95 -36.71
C HIS A 761 18.07 -18.65 -37.88
N GLY A 762 16.74 -18.60 -37.91
CA GLY A 762 15.97 -19.31 -38.92
C GLY A 762 15.72 -20.80 -38.60
N ASP A 763 16.12 -21.28 -37.42
CA ASP A 763 15.85 -22.65 -36.97
C ASP A 763 14.36 -22.86 -36.67
N LEU A 764 13.64 -21.75 -36.38
CA LEU A 764 12.22 -21.67 -36.16
C LEU A 764 11.61 -20.58 -37.03
N ILE A 765 10.47 -20.85 -37.63
CA ILE A 765 9.77 -19.92 -38.51
C ILE A 765 8.44 -19.50 -37.84
N ALA A 766 8.24 -18.20 -37.64
CA ALA A 766 6.98 -17.68 -37.15
C ALA A 766 5.91 -17.68 -38.25
N LYS A 767 4.71 -18.07 -37.90
CA LYS A 767 3.53 -18.07 -38.79
C LYS A 767 2.36 -17.40 -38.09
N PRO A 768 1.46 -16.76 -38.86
CA PRO A 768 0.24 -16.21 -38.30
C PRO A 768 -0.76 -17.30 -37.88
N ASP A 769 -1.98 -16.93 -37.54
CA ASP A 769 -3.00 -17.88 -37.10
C ASP A 769 -3.37 -18.88 -38.21
N VAL A 770 -3.81 -20.08 -37.80
CA VAL A 770 -4.21 -21.15 -38.71
C VAL A 770 -5.61 -20.85 -39.23
N SER A 771 -5.77 -20.82 -40.58
CA SER A 771 -7.06 -20.69 -41.25
C SER A 771 -7.76 -22.06 -41.37
N ARG A 772 -7.05 -23.07 -41.88
CA ARG A 772 -7.54 -24.44 -41.98
C ARG A 772 -6.40 -25.43 -42.03
N ILE A 773 -6.71 -26.67 -41.67
CA ILE A 773 -5.81 -27.80 -41.88
C ILE A 773 -6.18 -28.46 -43.20
N THR A 774 -5.16 -28.84 -44.01
CA THR A 774 -5.33 -29.52 -45.28
C THR A 774 -4.85 -30.97 -45.16
N LYS A 775 -4.97 -31.73 -46.24
CA LYS A 775 -4.59 -33.16 -46.24
C LYS A 775 -3.12 -33.36 -45.85
N THR A 776 -2.21 -32.48 -46.25
CA THR A 776 -0.77 -32.64 -46.05
C THR A 776 -0.13 -31.51 -45.24
N GLY A 777 -0.91 -30.55 -44.73
CA GLY A 777 -0.34 -29.39 -44.03
C GLY A 777 -1.39 -28.42 -43.51
N VAL A 778 -1.02 -27.16 -43.47
CA VAL A 778 -1.83 -26.05 -42.91
C VAL A 778 -1.79 -24.86 -43.82
N GLU A 779 -2.96 -24.23 -44.02
CA GLU A 779 -3.10 -22.91 -44.61
C GLU A 779 -3.29 -21.86 -43.50
N PHE A 780 -2.53 -20.80 -43.55
CA PHE A 780 -2.55 -19.71 -42.60
C PHE A 780 -3.45 -18.55 -43.07
N VAL A 781 -3.80 -17.64 -42.17
CA VAL A 781 -4.70 -16.51 -42.48
C VAL A 781 -4.10 -15.51 -43.49
N ASP A 782 -2.79 -15.51 -43.70
CA ASP A 782 -2.12 -14.73 -44.74
C ASP A 782 -2.10 -15.42 -46.12
N GLY A 783 -2.72 -16.57 -46.24
CA GLY A 783 -2.79 -17.38 -47.46
C GLY A 783 -1.55 -18.24 -47.71
N SER A 784 -0.53 -18.21 -46.85
CA SER A 784 0.62 -19.13 -46.97
C SER A 784 0.22 -20.56 -46.59
N HIS A 785 0.90 -21.54 -47.19
CA HIS A 785 0.65 -22.98 -46.94
C HIS A 785 1.97 -23.68 -46.65
N GLU A 786 1.97 -24.54 -45.62
CA GLU A 786 3.13 -25.37 -45.27
C GLU A 786 2.74 -26.84 -45.17
N GLU A 787 3.61 -27.69 -45.71
CA GLU A 787 3.46 -29.15 -45.55
C GLU A 787 4.01 -29.59 -44.20
N LEU A 788 3.27 -30.43 -43.48
CA LEU A 788 3.54 -30.82 -42.09
C LEU A 788 3.36 -32.32 -41.89
N ASP A 789 4.15 -32.86 -40.98
CA ASP A 789 4.02 -34.26 -40.50
C ASP A 789 3.39 -34.30 -39.09
N HIS A 790 3.60 -33.22 -38.29
CA HIS A 790 3.08 -33.16 -36.92
C HIS A 790 2.63 -31.76 -36.53
N ILE A 791 1.43 -31.66 -36.03
CA ILE A 791 0.86 -30.43 -35.46
C ILE A 791 0.70 -30.64 -33.96
N ILE A 792 1.32 -29.76 -33.15
CA ILE A 792 1.23 -29.78 -31.68
C ILE A 792 0.40 -28.58 -31.22
N LEU A 793 -0.73 -28.87 -30.57
CA LEU A 793 -1.64 -27.88 -30.03
C LEU A 793 -1.16 -27.47 -28.62
N ALA A 794 -0.47 -26.33 -28.51
CA ALA A 794 -0.08 -25.73 -27.23
C ALA A 794 -1.12 -24.66 -26.80
N THR A 795 -2.39 -25.04 -26.83
CA THR A 795 -3.57 -24.17 -26.76
C THR A 795 -4.13 -24.02 -25.34
N GLY A 796 -3.41 -24.57 -24.34
CA GLY A 796 -3.74 -24.43 -22.92
C GLY A 796 -4.76 -25.43 -22.39
N TYR A 797 -5.37 -25.12 -21.26
CA TYR A 797 -6.25 -26.03 -20.51
C TYR A 797 -7.53 -25.32 -20.09
N ASN A 798 -8.59 -26.08 -19.93
CA ASN A 798 -9.89 -25.65 -19.40
C ASN A 798 -9.99 -25.99 -17.91
N TYR A 799 -10.65 -25.13 -17.15
CA TYR A 799 -11.03 -25.44 -15.78
C TYR A 799 -12.12 -26.50 -15.79
N SER A 800 -11.98 -27.52 -14.96
CA SER A 800 -12.97 -28.58 -14.82
C SER A 800 -12.82 -29.32 -13.49
N VAL A 801 -13.94 -29.68 -12.89
CA VAL A 801 -14.05 -30.59 -11.75
C VAL A 801 -15.16 -31.58 -12.07
N PRO A 802 -14.89 -32.59 -12.89
CA PRO A 802 -15.93 -33.41 -13.52
C PRO A 802 -16.74 -34.31 -12.56
N PHE A 803 -16.24 -34.53 -11.35
CA PHE A 803 -16.93 -35.29 -10.30
C PHE A 803 -17.86 -34.41 -9.43
N LEU A 804 -17.82 -33.10 -9.56
CA LEU A 804 -18.64 -32.17 -8.77
C LEU A 804 -20.02 -32.04 -9.41
N ASP A 805 -21.07 -32.08 -8.58
CA ASP A 805 -22.43 -31.84 -9.02
C ASP A 805 -22.61 -30.38 -9.50
N ASP A 806 -23.27 -30.19 -10.64
CA ASP A 806 -23.43 -28.86 -11.26
C ASP A 806 -24.22 -27.87 -10.40
N SER A 807 -25.02 -28.36 -9.44
CA SER A 807 -25.77 -27.50 -8.50
C SER A 807 -24.89 -26.83 -7.44
N ALA A 808 -23.66 -27.34 -7.23
CA ALA A 808 -22.78 -26.91 -6.15
C ALA A 808 -22.04 -25.60 -6.43
N VAL A 809 -21.86 -25.24 -7.70
CA VAL A 809 -21.18 -24.01 -8.12
C VAL A 809 -21.63 -23.56 -9.50
N THR A 810 -21.88 -22.28 -9.66
CA THR A 810 -22.17 -21.68 -10.98
C THR A 810 -20.89 -21.55 -11.78
N TRP A 811 -20.92 -22.01 -13.04
CA TRP A 811 -19.83 -21.84 -13.99
C TRP A 811 -20.13 -20.70 -14.94
N THR A 812 -19.27 -19.68 -14.99
CA THR A 812 -19.37 -18.53 -15.89
C THR A 812 -18.13 -18.46 -16.77
N ASN A 813 -18.31 -18.46 -18.11
CA ASN A 813 -17.20 -18.47 -19.06
C ASN A 813 -16.18 -19.59 -18.81
N GLY A 814 -16.66 -20.81 -18.46
CA GLY A 814 -15.83 -21.98 -18.19
C GLY A 814 -15.05 -21.92 -16.85
N ARG A 815 -15.49 -21.08 -15.90
CA ARG A 815 -14.86 -20.94 -14.59
C ARG A 815 -15.88 -20.93 -13.46
N PRO A 816 -15.51 -21.44 -12.27
CA PRO A 816 -16.40 -21.41 -11.12
C PRO A 816 -16.50 -20.01 -10.54
N ASP A 817 -17.73 -19.57 -10.22
CA ASP A 817 -17.97 -18.31 -9.49
C ASP A 817 -17.65 -18.50 -8.01
N LEU A 818 -16.50 -17.99 -7.61
CA LEU A 818 -15.95 -18.16 -6.28
C LEU A 818 -15.62 -16.80 -5.63
N TYR A 819 -16.02 -16.63 -4.38
CA TYR A 819 -15.51 -15.54 -3.57
C TYR A 819 -14.02 -15.75 -3.27
N LEU A 820 -13.19 -14.77 -3.54
CA LEU A 820 -11.72 -14.80 -3.41
C LEU A 820 -11.04 -15.93 -4.20
N ARG A 821 -11.71 -16.50 -5.19
CA ARG A 821 -11.29 -17.73 -5.90
C ARG A 821 -11.10 -18.96 -4.99
N LEU A 822 -11.76 -18.95 -3.83
CA LEU A 822 -11.64 -19.99 -2.80
C LEU A 822 -12.98 -20.60 -2.40
N PHE A 823 -14.01 -19.78 -2.21
CA PHE A 823 -15.26 -20.17 -1.55
C PHE A 823 -16.40 -20.18 -2.55
N SER A 824 -17.12 -21.30 -2.65
CA SER A 824 -18.38 -21.34 -3.40
C SER A 824 -19.38 -20.35 -2.79
N ARG A 825 -20.06 -19.57 -3.65
CA ARG A 825 -21.14 -18.68 -3.21
C ARG A 825 -22.44 -19.44 -2.94
N GLN A 826 -22.61 -20.65 -3.51
CA GLN A 826 -23.81 -21.47 -3.42
C GLN A 826 -23.72 -22.52 -2.32
N ALA A 827 -22.59 -23.26 -2.27
CA ALA A 827 -22.37 -24.31 -1.27
C ALA A 827 -21.34 -23.82 -0.24
N PRO A 828 -21.77 -23.39 0.95
CA PRO A 828 -20.90 -22.74 1.93
C PRO A 828 -19.72 -23.61 2.42
N SER A 829 -19.83 -24.95 2.37
CA SER A 829 -18.80 -25.91 2.77
C SER A 829 -17.94 -26.45 1.61
N LEU A 830 -18.01 -25.80 0.44
CA LEU A 830 -17.21 -26.14 -0.74
C LEU A 830 -16.08 -25.12 -0.92
N TYR A 831 -14.86 -25.63 -0.97
CA TYR A 831 -13.62 -24.84 -1.05
C TYR A 831 -12.79 -25.27 -2.25
N PHE A 832 -12.13 -24.28 -2.88
CA PHE A 832 -11.20 -24.51 -3.98
C PHE A 832 -9.84 -23.93 -3.61
N ILE A 833 -8.77 -24.70 -3.76
CA ILE A 833 -7.41 -24.22 -3.56
C ILE A 833 -6.57 -24.44 -4.82
N GLY A 834 -5.85 -23.42 -5.24
CA GLY A 834 -5.07 -23.47 -6.47
C GLY A 834 -5.85 -23.13 -7.74
N PHE A 835 -7.02 -22.50 -7.62
CA PHE A 835 -7.88 -22.07 -8.75
C PHE A 835 -7.73 -20.57 -9.07
N ALA A 836 -6.92 -19.83 -8.35
CA ALA A 836 -6.56 -18.45 -8.69
C ALA A 836 -5.30 -18.39 -9.56
N GLU A 837 -5.28 -17.47 -10.52
CA GLU A 837 -4.10 -17.23 -11.35
C GLU A 837 -3.46 -15.88 -10.99
N PHE A 838 -2.14 -15.89 -10.84
CA PHE A 838 -1.32 -14.73 -10.48
C PHE A 838 -0.12 -14.61 -11.41
N ALA A 839 0.36 -13.39 -11.60
CA ALA A 839 1.67 -13.13 -12.21
C ALA A 839 2.84 -13.30 -11.20
N ASP A 840 2.73 -14.24 -10.25
CA ASP A 840 3.69 -14.52 -9.17
C ASP A 840 3.82 -16.01 -8.91
N ALA A 841 4.77 -16.39 -8.05
CA ALA A 841 4.99 -17.76 -7.62
C ALA A 841 3.80 -18.33 -6.82
N ALA A 842 3.23 -19.45 -7.30
CA ALA A 842 1.99 -20.00 -6.79
C ALA A 842 2.08 -20.59 -5.37
N TYR A 843 3.21 -21.23 -5.00
CA TYR A 843 3.30 -22.02 -3.76
C TYR A 843 3.10 -21.20 -2.49
N LYS A 844 3.62 -19.96 -2.46
CA LYS A 844 3.37 -19.03 -1.35
C LYS A 844 1.91 -18.57 -1.30
N ARG A 845 1.24 -18.51 -2.47
CA ARG A 845 -0.18 -18.13 -2.56
C ARG A 845 -1.10 -19.23 -2.05
N PHE A 846 -0.70 -20.50 -2.23
CA PHE A 846 -1.47 -21.61 -1.64
C PHE A 846 -1.52 -21.54 -0.12
N GLU A 847 -0.46 -21.05 0.55
CA GLU A 847 -0.48 -20.81 1.98
C GLU A 847 -1.50 -19.71 2.37
N ASP A 848 -1.44 -18.56 1.67
CA ASP A 848 -2.41 -17.49 1.89
C ASP A 848 -3.86 -18.00 1.75
N MET A 849 -4.12 -18.86 0.76
CA MET A 849 -5.42 -19.50 0.51
C MET A 849 -5.80 -20.49 1.62
N ALA A 850 -4.88 -21.36 2.02
CA ALA A 850 -5.11 -22.36 3.06
C ALA A 850 -5.47 -21.68 4.40
N GLN A 851 -4.79 -20.61 4.77
CA GLN A 851 -5.09 -19.87 5.99
C GLN A 851 -6.50 -19.25 5.97
N MET A 852 -6.98 -18.79 4.81
CA MET A 852 -8.36 -18.29 4.68
C MET A 852 -9.40 -19.41 4.82
N ILE A 853 -9.11 -20.59 4.29
CA ILE A 853 -9.97 -21.78 4.44
C ILE A 853 -10.01 -22.23 5.90
N ILE A 854 -8.88 -22.27 6.60
CA ILE A 854 -8.80 -22.55 8.04
C ILE A 854 -9.62 -21.53 8.84
N MET A 855 -9.59 -20.25 8.48
CA MET A 855 -10.41 -19.22 9.11
C MET A 855 -11.90 -19.55 8.99
N ASP A 856 -12.40 -19.92 7.81
CA ASP A 856 -13.80 -20.32 7.60
C ASP A 856 -14.16 -21.57 8.40
N ILE A 857 -13.33 -22.61 8.35
CA ILE A 857 -13.54 -23.86 9.11
C ILE A 857 -13.65 -23.55 10.61
N ARG A 858 -12.79 -22.71 11.13
CA ARG A 858 -12.80 -22.30 12.52
C ARG A 858 -14.06 -21.52 12.90
N MET A 859 -14.50 -20.58 12.05
CA MET A 859 -15.74 -19.85 12.25
C MET A 859 -16.97 -20.77 12.23
N ARG A 860 -16.97 -21.78 11.36
CA ARG A 860 -18.02 -22.80 11.31
C ARG A 860 -18.10 -23.63 12.59
N GLU A 861 -16.96 -24.04 13.12
CA GLU A 861 -16.89 -24.87 14.31
C GLU A 861 -17.30 -24.09 15.56
N THR A 862 -16.82 -22.85 15.70
CA THR A 862 -17.07 -22.01 16.89
C THR A 862 -18.36 -21.21 16.83
N GLY A 863 -18.97 -21.02 15.66
CA GLY A 863 -20.09 -20.12 15.42
C GLY A 863 -19.72 -18.62 15.46
N ASN A 864 -18.49 -18.27 15.87
CA ASN A 864 -18.04 -16.89 16.00
C ASN A 864 -17.90 -16.23 14.62
N HIS A 865 -18.58 -15.10 14.41
CA HIS A 865 -18.59 -14.34 13.14
C HIS A 865 -19.05 -15.12 11.91
N PHE A 866 -19.56 -16.36 12.07
CA PHE A 866 -19.88 -17.24 10.93
C PHE A 866 -20.99 -16.67 10.04
N GLU A 867 -22.04 -16.10 10.63
CA GLU A 867 -23.15 -15.53 9.85
C GLU A 867 -22.71 -14.29 9.05
N GLU A 868 -21.98 -13.39 9.66
CA GLU A 868 -21.43 -12.19 9.01
C GLU A 868 -20.46 -12.58 7.87
N TRP A 869 -19.58 -13.53 8.12
CA TRP A 869 -18.67 -14.07 7.11
C TRP A 869 -19.42 -14.76 5.95
N SER A 870 -20.45 -15.54 6.26
CA SER A 870 -21.28 -16.22 5.25
C SER A 870 -22.01 -15.23 4.35
N GLN A 871 -22.53 -14.13 4.90
CA GLN A 871 -23.12 -13.05 4.10
C GLN A 871 -22.08 -12.35 3.25
N MET A 872 -20.87 -12.10 3.76
CA MET A 872 -19.79 -11.49 3.00
C MET A 872 -19.38 -12.36 1.82
N LYS A 873 -19.23 -13.68 1.99
CA LYS A 873 -18.93 -14.62 0.91
C LYS A 873 -19.97 -14.58 -0.22
N LYS A 874 -21.25 -14.36 0.11
CA LYS A 874 -22.34 -14.33 -0.87
C LYS A 874 -22.43 -13.00 -1.62
N LEU A 875 -22.21 -11.88 -0.95
CA LEU A 875 -22.56 -10.55 -1.46
C LEU A 875 -21.37 -9.71 -1.89
N ASP A 876 -20.18 -9.96 -1.32
CA ASP A 876 -19.03 -9.12 -1.61
C ASP A 876 -18.36 -9.50 -2.94
N THR A 877 -18.03 -8.50 -3.74
CA THR A 877 -17.37 -8.63 -5.05
C THR A 877 -16.16 -7.70 -5.10
N PRO A 878 -15.06 -8.04 -4.38
CA PRO A 878 -13.88 -7.19 -4.37
C PRO A 878 -13.26 -7.10 -5.76
N ASP A 879 -12.86 -5.89 -6.15
CA ASP A 879 -11.99 -5.71 -7.31
C ASP A 879 -10.57 -6.17 -6.94
N LEU A 880 -10.17 -7.31 -7.49
CA LEU A 880 -8.86 -7.91 -7.28
C LEU A 880 -7.93 -7.69 -8.47
N SER A 881 -8.32 -6.87 -9.44
CA SER A 881 -7.52 -6.60 -10.64
C SER A 881 -6.30 -5.70 -10.37
N GLY A 882 -6.29 -4.96 -9.23
CA GLY A 882 -5.27 -3.96 -8.95
C GLY A 882 -5.33 -2.74 -9.89
N GLY A 883 -6.44 -2.57 -10.61
CA GLY A 883 -6.64 -1.54 -11.63
C GLY A 883 -5.99 -1.88 -12.97
N HIS A 884 -5.53 -3.11 -13.17
CA HIS A 884 -5.02 -3.60 -14.45
C HIS A 884 -6.16 -4.05 -15.35
N GLU A 885 -6.10 -3.67 -16.63
CA GLU A 885 -6.95 -4.23 -17.68
C GLU A 885 -6.23 -5.46 -18.25
N TYR A 886 -6.65 -6.64 -17.80
CA TYR A 886 -6.07 -7.89 -18.30
C TYR A 886 -6.57 -8.21 -19.71
N VAL A 887 -5.72 -8.91 -20.45
CA VAL A 887 -6.02 -9.38 -21.80
C VAL A 887 -7.33 -10.18 -21.84
N GLU A 888 -8.21 -9.85 -22.77
CA GLU A 888 -9.44 -10.60 -23.01
C GLU A 888 -9.13 -12.02 -23.50
N SER A 889 -9.15 -12.99 -22.59
CA SER A 889 -9.11 -14.41 -22.91
C SER A 889 -9.68 -15.21 -21.76
N ASN A 890 -10.14 -16.43 -22.03
CA ASN A 890 -10.66 -17.34 -20.98
C ASN A 890 -9.65 -17.54 -19.83
N ARG A 891 -8.35 -17.43 -20.08
CA ARG A 891 -7.32 -17.55 -19.04
C ARG A 891 -7.24 -16.30 -18.17
N HIS A 892 -7.29 -15.12 -18.75
CA HIS A 892 -6.99 -13.87 -18.05
C HIS A 892 -8.20 -13.22 -17.36
N THR A 893 -9.42 -13.62 -17.70
CA THR A 893 -10.67 -13.09 -17.12
C THR A 893 -10.71 -13.16 -15.57
N ASN A 894 -9.95 -14.08 -14.96
CA ASN A 894 -9.87 -14.28 -13.53
C ASN A 894 -8.46 -14.03 -12.95
N TYR A 895 -7.62 -13.33 -13.69
CA TYR A 895 -6.31 -12.94 -13.19
C TYR A 895 -6.44 -12.00 -11.98
N ILE A 896 -5.58 -12.19 -11.02
CA ILE A 896 -5.60 -11.46 -9.75
C ILE A 896 -4.26 -10.75 -9.56
N ASP A 897 -4.31 -9.45 -9.22
CA ASP A 897 -3.13 -8.75 -8.74
C ASP A 897 -2.76 -9.25 -7.34
N VAL A 898 -1.55 -9.76 -7.20
CA VAL A 898 -1.06 -10.34 -5.94
C VAL A 898 -1.06 -9.36 -4.79
N THR A 899 -0.71 -8.11 -5.05
CA THR A 899 -0.63 -7.09 -4.00
C THR A 899 -2.01 -6.77 -3.47
N THR A 900 -2.95 -6.50 -4.37
CA THR A 900 -4.36 -6.23 -4.04
C THR A 900 -5.01 -7.41 -3.32
N TYR A 901 -4.74 -8.64 -3.80
CA TYR A 901 -5.26 -9.86 -3.17
C TYR A 901 -4.76 -10.00 -1.74
N ARG A 902 -3.45 -9.91 -1.51
CA ARG A 902 -2.86 -10.02 -0.18
C ARG A 902 -3.28 -8.89 0.76
N GLU A 903 -3.40 -7.68 0.26
CA GLU A 903 -3.93 -6.56 1.02
C GLU A 903 -5.36 -6.85 1.48
N TYR A 904 -6.18 -7.40 0.59
CA TYR A 904 -7.55 -7.76 0.90
C TYR A 904 -7.63 -8.91 1.90
N LEU A 905 -6.85 -9.98 1.73
CA LEU A 905 -6.79 -11.08 2.70
C LEU A 905 -6.30 -10.61 4.09
N SER A 906 -5.25 -9.79 4.13
CA SER A 906 -4.76 -9.21 5.39
C SER A 906 -5.86 -8.41 6.09
N HIS A 907 -6.66 -7.68 5.32
CA HIS A 907 -7.79 -6.94 5.85
C HIS A 907 -8.85 -7.86 6.49
N LEU A 908 -9.19 -8.98 5.85
CA LEU A 908 -10.14 -9.95 6.40
C LEU A 908 -9.59 -10.61 7.68
N VAL A 909 -8.32 -11.01 7.66
CA VAL A 909 -7.62 -11.57 8.83
C VAL A 909 -7.67 -10.62 10.02
N ASP A 910 -7.45 -9.33 9.78
CA ASP A 910 -7.51 -8.31 10.82
C ASP A 910 -8.95 -8.03 11.29
N TYR A 911 -9.89 -8.00 10.35
CA TYR A 911 -11.29 -7.71 10.65
C TYR A 911 -11.91 -8.78 11.56
N PHE A 912 -11.62 -10.05 11.28
CA PHE A 912 -12.11 -11.18 12.06
C PHE A 912 -11.18 -11.58 13.20
N GLU A 913 -10.13 -10.79 13.48
CA GLU A 913 -9.13 -11.04 14.53
C GLU A 913 -8.46 -12.43 14.41
N PHE A 914 -8.37 -12.98 13.19
CA PHE A 914 -7.76 -14.27 12.94
C PHE A 914 -6.23 -14.20 13.01
N THR A 915 -5.58 -15.26 13.49
CA THR A 915 -4.12 -15.36 13.53
C THR A 915 -3.65 -16.35 12.48
N THR A 916 -2.90 -15.86 11.49
CA THR A 916 -2.27 -16.71 10.48
C THR A 916 -0.97 -17.33 10.99
N VAL A 917 -0.65 -18.51 10.48
CA VAL A 917 0.60 -19.20 10.77
C VAL A 917 1.77 -18.55 10.01
N ASP A 918 2.93 -18.44 10.61
CA ASP A 918 4.15 -17.89 10.01
C ASP A 918 5.22 -18.97 9.73
N GLU A 919 6.31 -18.57 9.07
CA GLU A 919 7.44 -19.48 8.76
C GLU A 919 8.04 -20.16 10.00
N THR A 920 8.05 -19.48 11.14
CA THR A 920 8.70 -20.01 12.36
C THR A 920 7.89 -21.16 12.93
N THR A 921 6.57 -21.07 12.91
CA THR A 921 5.65 -22.11 13.38
C THR A 921 5.86 -23.41 12.59
N TYR A 922 6.01 -23.32 11.27
CA TYR A 922 6.22 -24.52 10.45
C TYR A 922 7.62 -25.14 10.62
N ARG A 923 8.65 -24.36 10.92
CA ARG A 923 9.98 -24.89 11.27
C ARG A 923 9.95 -25.72 12.55
N ASP A 924 9.19 -25.26 13.55
CA ASP A 924 9.04 -25.98 14.81
C ASP A 924 8.32 -27.33 14.61
N LEU A 925 7.32 -27.39 13.72
CA LEU A 925 6.64 -28.62 13.33
C LEU A 925 7.58 -29.61 12.61
N GLU A 926 8.42 -29.13 11.70
CA GLU A 926 9.42 -29.97 11.03
C GLU A 926 10.38 -30.64 12.02
N GLN A 927 10.80 -29.90 13.06
CA GLN A 927 11.67 -30.40 14.11
C GLN A 927 10.94 -31.43 15.00
N GLY A 928 9.66 -31.24 15.30
CA GLY A 928 8.85 -32.18 16.08
C GLY A 928 8.58 -33.51 15.38
N VAL A 929 8.56 -33.55 14.05
CA VAL A 929 8.41 -34.79 13.26
C VAL A 929 9.72 -35.58 13.20
N LYS A 930 10.87 -34.94 13.39
CA LYS A 930 12.21 -35.59 13.39
C LYS A 930 12.63 -36.12 14.78
N GLY A 931 11.89 -35.82 15.86
CA GLY A 931 12.07 -36.35 17.22
C GLY A 931 11.11 -37.49 17.49
#